data_adf2bcfd2215acc16ba5ff22c9c15d00
#
_entry.id   adf2bcfd2215acc16ba5ff22c9c15d00
#
_cell.length_a   1.000
_cell.length_b   1.000
_cell.length_c   1.000
_cell.angle_alpha   90.00
_cell.angle_beta   90.00
_cell.angle_gamma   90.00
#
_symmetry.space_group_name_H-M   'P 1'
#
loop_
_entity.id
_entity.type
_entity.pdbx_description
1 polymer ?
#
loop_
_entity_poly.entity_id
_entity_poly.type
_entity_poly.pdbx_seq_one_letter_code
_entity_poly.pdbx_strand_id
1 'polypeptide(L)'
;MPVVYYATFVVIACAFFLIGRNFIDLKRHDEGNELMVERAAIIRSGANTFLKREDRAIVVVIGIVAIFYTLIHEAWAGPCMILGALLARSAVEIGMRGGTYGNVRTTNAARVTGAVSRTIRIALLGGSLSGFTVPAFGLVGFTIVFLVSGGARADVTGHSLLFANSVNAITIRLTAYSLGCSLVAMFNRVAGGTYTKSADIAADTVGKKNHGLDEDDPRNVCSIADLIGDCVNDIAGNISDLLESFVATPLACILIAMQTFKADPRMLTATCTFPFVLMTGGLVSTLLSVMFVILKNRKHHKWVMMTDAEFNEKYPDETNQPKYHDVAEKPGFKLVHVGYSLDIEDPSGELNLATAISAIIVMVVGVYGANRIFGGMAIPEFKLGWISPWVAAVLGIVSSVAIGKITEYYTSTKYAPVQDIAKAAIEGEAFLVSEGIAVACKSVLTPVIIIGVSMLVSNALCGTYGIAIAAVGMLSFVGTTVSIDAFGPIADNAGGIAESCGLPEEVREITDQLDAVGNTTAAIGKGNAIGSAAFAAVALIISYIGSYPAADHITTGLIVSVLVGLILGCAVEIYFIGVLTKNTERAAEKLADEAERQLNLPGVMEKTRLPNYNEAIELAADNALHYMLVPSILSVASPIVLGIPFGPDIVIGMLAGAVGTAIVMAIYNANAGGAFDNAKKLIEMGLLSGHPKGSPAHSAAIVGDTIGDIMKDVVAVCLDISIKTMSTVSNSMAMLFYSSSLRLF
;
A
#
# COMPACT_ATOMS: atom_id res chain seq x y z
N MET A 1 -2.15 30.21 17.16
CA MET A 1 -2.08 28.92 16.45
C MET A 1 -1.49 29.20 15.07
N PRO A 2 -0.42 28.52 14.63
CA PRO A 2 0.12 28.74 13.30
C PRO A 2 -0.92 28.52 12.20
N VAL A 3 -0.91 29.37 11.18
CA VAL A 3 -1.86 29.33 10.04
C VAL A 3 -1.89 27.94 9.35
N VAL A 4 -0.80 27.19 9.44
CA VAL A 4 -0.65 25.86 8.88
C VAL A 4 -1.76 24.90 9.35
N TYR A 5 -2.09 24.87 10.64
CA TYR A 5 -3.12 23.93 11.17
C TYR A 5 -4.54 24.26 10.67
N TYR A 6 -4.86 25.56 10.50
CA TYR A 6 -6.12 25.95 9.87
C TYR A 6 -6.16 25.53 8.40
N ALA A 7 -5.06 25.75 7.66
CA ALA A 7 -4.92 25.32 6.28
C ALA A 7 -5.07 23.79 6.17
N THR A 8 -4.47 23.03 7.10
CA THR A 8 -4.60 21.56 7.16
C THR A 8 -6.07 21.13 7.25
N PHE A 9 -6.85 21.71 8.17
CA PHE A 9 -8.28 21.36 8.28
C PHE A 9 -9.10 21.74 7.05
N VAL A 10 -8.79 22.87 6.41
CA VAL A 10 -9.46 23.27 5.16
C VAL A 10 -9.16 22.25 4.04
N VAL A 11 -7.90 21.84 3.90
CA VAL A 11 -7.49 20.87 2.87
C VAL A 11 -8.10 19.50 3.14
N ILE A 12 -8.17 19.07 4.41
CA ILE A 12 -8.87 17.84 4.82
C ILE A 12 -10.36 17.90 4.44
N ALA A 13 -11.02 19.02 4.70
CA ALA A 13 -12.43 19.20 4.32
C ALA A 13 -12.63 19.11 2.80
N CYS A 14 -11.72 19.70 2.01
CA CYS A 14 -11.71 19.56 0.55
C CYS A 14 -11.50 18.10 0.12
N ALA A 15 -10.63 17.35 0.81
CA ALA A 15 -10.41 15.94 0.52
C ALA A 15 -11.68 15.12 0.76
N PHE A 16 -12.34 15.28 1.91
CA PHE A 16 -13.61 14.59 2.18
C PHE A 16 -14.71 14.95 1.18
N PHE A 17 -14.78 16.21 0.77
CA PHE A 17 -15.70 16.62 -0.28
C PHE A 17 -15.43 15.90 -1.61
N LEU A 18 -14.15 15.82 -2.02
CA LEU A 18 -13.75 15.13 -3.26
C LEU A 18 -13.96 13.61 -3.18
N ILE A 19 -13.71 12.99 -2.02
CA ILE A 19 -14.02 11.57 -1.78
C ILE A 19 -15.52 11.32 -2.03
N GLY A 20 -16.38 12.11 -1.39
CA GLY A 20 -17.84 11.98 -1.58
C GLY A 20 -18.28 12.22 -3.02
N ARG A 21 -17.73 13.26 -3.69
CA ARG A 21 -18.01 13.58 -5.08
C ARG A 21 -17.57 12.45 -6.03
N ASN A 22 -16.35 11.94 -5.88
CA ASN A 22 -15.81 10.90 -6.75
C ASN A 22 -16.58 9.58 -6.55
N PHE A 23 -17.01 9.26 -5.32
CA PHE A 23 -17.86 8.11 -5.06
C PHE A 23 -19.24 8.22 -5.71
N ILE A 24 -19.86 9.41 -5.68
CA ILE A 24 -21.11 9.67 -6.38
C ILE A 24 -20.91 9.58 -7.90
N ASP A 25 -19.82 10.14 -8.43
CA ASP A 25 -19.50 10.05 -9.87
C ASP A 25 -19.29 8.60 -10.29
N LEU A 26 -18.53 7.83 -9.51
CA LEU A 26 -18.32 6.39 -9.75
C LEU A 26 -19.66 5.63 -9.81
N LYS A 27 -20.54 5.84 -8.83
CA LYS A 27 -21.87 5.18 -8.78
C LYS A 27 -22.81 5.54 -9.92
N ARG A 28 -22.60 6.65 -10.60
CA ARG A 28 -23.41 7.06 -11.78
C ARG A 28 -23.08 6.25 -13.02
N HIS A 29 -21.95 5.56 -13.06
CA HIS A 29 -21.59 4.67 -14.13
C HIS A 29 -22.31 3.34 -13.96
N ASP A 30 -22.81 2.80 -15.07
CA ASP A 30 -23.54 1.54 -15.11
C ASP A 30 -22.66 0.35 -14.76
N GLU A 31 -23.22 -0.66 -14.10
CA GLU A 31 -22.53 -1.90 -13.72
C GLU A 31 -22.52 -2.96 -14.84
N GLY A 32 -23.30 -2.76 -15.90
CA GLY A 32 -23.33 -3.64 -17.05
C GLY A 32 -24.54 -4.58 -17.07
N ASN A 33 -24.35 -5.80 -17.59
CA ASN A 33 -25.42 -6.80 -17.71
C ASN A 33 -25.72 -7.49 -16.36
N GLU A 34 -26.80 -8.28 -16.32
CA GLU A 34 -27.27 -8.95 -15.09
C GLU A 34 -26.19 -9.84 -14.46
N LEU A 35 -25.41 -10.57 -15.27
CA LEU A 35 -24.35 -11.44 -14.78
C LEU A 35 -23.20 -10.66 -14.15
N MET A 36 -22.81 -9.53 -14.74
CA MET A 36 -21.80 -8.62 -14.16
C MET A 36 -22.27 -8.06 -12.81
N VAL A 37 -23.53 -7.67 -12.72
CA VAL A 37 -24.13 -7.16 -11.47
C VAL A 37 -24.16 -8.26 -10.40
N GLU A 38 -24.49 -9.51 -10.76
CA GLU A 38 -24.46 -10.66 -9.85
C GLU A 38 -23.04 -10.92 -9.33
N ARG A 39 -22.03 -10.99 -10.20
CA ARG A 39 -20.63 -11.20 -9.80
C ARG A 39 -20.12 -10.07 -8.87
N ALA A 40 -20.39 -8.84 -9.25
CA ALA A 40 -20.05 -7.69 -8.40
C ALA A 40 -20.74 -7.74 -7.03
N ALA A 41 -21.97 -8.23 -6.93
CA ALA A 41 -22.67 -8.39 -5.67
C ALA A 41 -22.02 -9.46 -4.77
N ILE A 42 -21.57 -10.58 -5.36
CA ILE A 42 -20.85 -11.63 -4.63
C ILE A 42 -19.53 -11.09 -4.09
N ILE A 43 -18.72 -10.41 -4.91
CA ILE A 43 -17.45 -9.82 -4.50
C ILE A 43 -17.67 -8.80 -3.35
N ARG A 44 -18.64 -7.90 -3.48
CA ARG A 44 -18.98 -6.94 -2.43
C ARG A 44 -19.44 -7.60 -1.13
N SER A 45 -20.24 -8.67 -1.22
CA SER A 45 -20.72 -9.42 -0.07
C SER A 45 -19.58 -10.14 0.65
N GLY A 46 -18.68 -10.77 -0.11
CA GLY A 46 -17.50 -11.46 0.41
C GLY A 46 -16.54 -10.51 1.11
N ALA A 47 -16.20 -9.41 0.46
CA ALA A 47 -15.36 -8.36 1.05
C ALA A 47 -15.93 -7.81 2.37
N ASN A 48 -17.25 -7.56 2.42
CA ASN A 48 -17.93 -7.15 3.66
C ASN A 48 -17.92 -8.25 4.73
N THR A 49 -18.00 -9.51 4.33
CA THR A 49 -17.95 -10.66 5.26
C THR A 49 -16.58 -10.76 5.92
N PHE A 50 -15.50 -10.64 5.14
CA PHE A 50 -14.14 -10.59 5.66
C PHE A 50 -13.97 -9.43 6.65
N LEU A 51 -14.28 -8.20 6.24
CA LEU A 51 -14.13 -7.01 7.10
C LEU A 51 -14.91 -7.13 8.42
N LYS A 52 -16.12 -7.66 8.41
CA LYS A 52 -16.90 -7.86 9.64
C LYS A 52 -16.29 -8.89 10.60
N ARG A 53 -15.65 -9.95 10.07
CA ARG A 53 -14.95 -10.94 10.88
C ARG A 53 -13.68 -10.37 11.47
N GLU A 54 -12.93 -9.66 10.66
CA GLU A 54 -11.73 -8.95 11.06
C GLU A 54 -12.02 -7.88 12.12
N ASP A 55 -13.07 -7.07 11.97
CA ASP A 55 -13.49 -6.05 12.94
C ASP A 55 -13.70 -6.63 14.34
N ARG A 56 -14.25 -7.84 14.45
CA ARG A 56 -14.45 -8.49 15.77
C ARG A 56 -13.11 -8.80 16.44
N ALA A 57 -12.14 -9.29 15.68
CA ALA A 57 -10.80 -9.56 16.21
C ALA A 57 -10.07 -8.27 16.59
N ILE A 58 -10.11 -7.25 15.71
CA ILE A 58 -9.52 -5.93 15.93
C ILE A 58 -10.07 -5.28 17.19
N VAL A 59 -11.40 -5.24 17.39
CA VAL A 59 -12.03 -4.61 18.57
C VAL A 59 -11.56 -5.27 19.87
N VAL A 60 -11.45 -6.60 19.89
CA VAL A 60 -10.98 -7.33 21.07
C VAL A 60 -9.51 -7.00 21.38
N VAL A 61 -8.65 -7.11 20.38
CA VAL A 61 -7.20 -6.88 20.57
C VAL A 61 -6.93 -5.43 20.94
N ILE A 62 -7.48 -4.47 20.19
CA ILE A 62 -7.30 -3.04 20.47
C ILE A 62 -7.87 -2.68 21.84
N GLY A 63 -9.03 -3.24 22.23
CA GLY A 63 -9.61 -3.02 23.55
C GLY A 63 -8.68 -3.46 24.67
N ILE A 64 -8.10 -4.67 24.56
CA ILE A 64 -7.15 -5.19 25.55
C ILE A 64 -5.89 -4.33 25.62
N VAL A 65 -5.27 -4.03 24.47
CA VAL A 65 -4.04 -3.23 24.38
C VAL A 65 -4.27 -1.81 24.87
N ALA A 66 -5.42 -1.18 24.55
CA ALA A 66 -5.76 0.17 24.98
C ALA A 66 -5.96 0.26 26.51
N ILE A 67 -6.60 -0.75 27.13
CA ILE A 67 -6.72 -0.83 28.58
C ILE A 67 -5.33 -0.95 29.21
N PHE A 68 -4.52 -1.88 28.72
CA PHE A 68 -3.15 -2.10 29.22
C PHE A 68 -2.29 -0.82 29.09
N TYR A 69 -2.39 -0.15 27.95
CA TYR A 69 -1.65 1.08 27.68
C TYR A 69 -2.09 2.25 28.55
N THR A 70 -3.41 2.35 28.83
CA THR A 70 -3.97 3.32 29.78
C THR A 70 -3.45 3.09 31.20
N LEU A 71 -3.35 1.83 31.63
CA LEU A 71 -2.87 1.49 32.97
C LEU A 71 -1.37 1.77 33.18
N ILE A 72 -0.56 1.58 32.14
CA ILE A 72 0.90 1.78 32.21
C ILE A 72 1.27 3.27 32.09
N HIS A 73 0.58 4.03 31.24
CA HIS A 73 0.99 5.39 30.91
C HIS A 73 0.09 6.46 31.51
N GLU A 74 -1.07 6.70 30.91
CA GLU A 74 -2.01 7.72 31.35
C GLU A 74 -3.43 7.48 30.79
N ALA A 75 -4.43 8.13 31.40
CA ALA A 75 -5.85 7.94 31.08
C ALA A 75 -6.21 8.21 29.60
N TRP A 76 -5.49 9.07 28.91
CA TRP A 76 -5.76 9.44 27.51
C TRP A 76 -5.03 8.59 26.48
N ALA A 77 -4.09 7.76 26.91
CA ALA A 77 -3.33 6.92 26.00
C ALA A 77 -4.23 5.91 25.27
N GLY A 78 -5.07 5.16 26.00
CA GLY A 78 -6.03 4.23 25.37
C GLY A 78 -7.03 4.89 24.43
N PRO A 79 -7.72 5.98 24.84
CA PRO A 79 -8.60 6.73 23.92
C PRO A 79 -7.90 7.22 22.63
N CYS A 80 -6.65 7.67 22.70
CA CYS A 80 -5.89 8.06 21.51
C CYS A 80 -5.60 6.85 20.59
N MET A 81 -5.27 5.70 21.17
CA MET A 81 -5.09 4.44 20.44
C MET A 81 -6.37 4.02 19.73
N ILE A 82 -7.51 4.02 20.43
CA ILE A 82 -8.82 3.70 19.86
C ILE A 82 -9.15 4.66 18.70
N LEU A 83 -8.88 5.96 18.86
CA LEU A 83 -9.08 6.95 17.79
C LEU A 83 -8.25 6.62 16.55
N GLY A 84 -6.96 6.26 16.72
CA GLY A 84 -6.10 5.84 15.61
C GLY A 84 -6.66 4.64 14.86
N ALA A 85 -7.07 3.62 15.61
CA ALA A 85 -7.67 2.43 15.05
C ALA A 85 -8.99 2.70 14.30
N LEU A 86 -9.87 3.52 14.88
CA LEU A 86 -11.16 3.88 14.25
C LEU A 86 -10.95 4.65 12.94
N LEU A 87 -10.01 5.58 12.89
CA LEU A 87 -9.73 6.35 11.68
C LEU A 87 -9.06 5.49 10.60
N ALA A 88 -8.12 4.62 10.97
CA ALA A 88 -7.51 3.66 10.05
C ALA A 88 -8.57 2.71 9.46
N ARG A 89 -9.42 2.13 10.30
CA ARG A 89 -10.52 1.27 9.87
C ARG A 89 -11.52 1.99 8.95
N SER A 90 -11.83 3.26 9.25
CA SER A 90 -12.73 4.08 8.42
C SER A 90 -12.13 4.36 7.03
N ALA A 91 -10.82 4.59 6.95
CA ALA A 91 -10.13 4.75 5.68
C ALA A 91 -10.19 3.47 4.83
N VAL A 92 -9.97 2.32 5.44
CA VAL A 92 -10.10 0.99 4.81
C VAL A 92 -11.50 0.79 4.25
N GLU A 93 -12.54 1.05 5.02
CA GLU A 93 -13.94 0.90 4.59
C GLU A 93 -14.27 1.73 3.33
N ILE A 94 -13.79 2.99 3.28
CA ILE A 94 -14.03 3.86 2.12
C ILE A 94 -13.27 3.38 0.90
N GLY A 95 -12.00 2.99 1.06
CA GLY A 95 -11.21 2.48 -0.05
C GLY A 95 -11.73 1.17 -0.62
N MET A 96 -12.12 0.23 0.24
CA MET A 96 -12.78 -1.03 -0.17
C MET A 96 -14.05 -0.78 -1.00
N ARG A 97 -14.84 0.22 -0.61
CA ARG A 97 -16.00 0.64 -1.42
C ARG A 97 -15.55 1.21 -2.77
N GLY A 98 -14.43 1.94 -2.80
CA GLY A 98 -13.83 2.43 -4.05
C GLY A 98 -13.50 1.30 -5.02
N GLY A 99 -12.79 0.29 -4.54
CA GLY A 99 -12.42 -0.89 -5.31
C GLY A 99 -13.62 -1.72 -5.75
N THR A 100 -14.40 -2.22 -4.81
CA THR A 100 -15.51 -3.14 -5.11
C THR A 100 -16.64 -2.53 -5.95
N TYR A 101 -16.81 -1.20 -5.94
CA TYR A 101 -17.70 -0.49 -6.87
C TYR A 101 -17.00 -0.11 -8.17
N GLY A 102 -15.66 0.02 -8.16
CA GLY A 102 -14.81 0.32 -9.31
C GLY A 102 -14.70 -0.84 -10.29
N ASN A 103 -14.46 -2.06 -9.78
CA ASN A 103 -14.15 -3.24 -10.56
C ASN A 103 -15.12 -3.45 -11.74
N VAL A 104 -16.38 -3.74 -11.47
CA VAL A 104 -17.41 -4.00 -12.48
C VAL A 104 -17.66 -2.82 -13.41
N ARG A 105 -17.53 -1.58 -12.90
CA ARG A 105 -17.72 -0.38 -13.71
C ARG A 105 -16.56 -0.14 -14.67
N THR A 106 -15.36 -0.57 -14.29
CA THR A 106 -14.18 -0.58 -15.15
C THR A 106 -14.36 -1.60 -16.27
N THR A 107 -14.81 -2.82 -15.94
CA THR A 107 -15.18 -3.84 -16.95
C THR A 107 -16.23 -3.32 -17.92
N ASN A 108 -17.30 -2.72 -17.41
CA ASN A 108 -18.36 -2.20 -18.26
C ASN A 108 -17.89 -0.99 -19.11
N ALA A 109 -16.98 -0.18 -18.59
CA ALA A 109 -16.37 0.90 -19.36
C ALA A 109 -15.55 0.36 -20.54
N ALA A 110 -14.75 -0.68 -20.33
CA ALA A 110 -14.04 -1.38 -21.42
C ALA A 110 -15.03 -1.94 -22.45
N ARG A 111 -16.06 -2.67 -21.99
CA ARG A 111 -17.08 -3.30 -22.84
C ARG A 111 -17.83 -2.29 -23.71
N VAL A 112 -18.29 -1.19 -23.12
CA VAL A 112 -19.17 -0.22 -23.84
C VAL A 112 -18.38 0.75 -24.70
N THR A 113 -17.15 1.08 -24.31
CA THR A 113 -16.40 2.14 -24.99
C THR A 113 -15.29 1.64 -25.90
N GLY A 114 -14.76 0.44 -25.66
CA GLY A 114 -13.58 -0.06 -26.37
C GLY A 114 -12.37 0.86 -26.26
N ALA A 115 -12.29 1.71 -25.21
CA ALA A 115 -11.29 2.77 -25.09
C ALA A 115 -10.54 2.67 -23.74
N VAL A 116 -9.22 2.52 -23.82
CA VAL A 116 -8.30 2.47 -22.69
C VAL A 116 -8.41 3.72 -21.81
N SER A 117 -8.45 4.91 -22.40
CA SER A 117 -8.55 6.19 -21.68
C SER A 117 -9.79 6.28 -20.78
N ARG A 118 -10.91 5.75 -21.23
CA ARG A 118 -12.15 5.76 -20.45
C ARG A 118 -12.11 4.76 -19.31
N THR A 119 -11.54 3.60 -19.57
CA THR A 119 -11.38 2.52 -18.58
C THR A 119 -10.44 2.97 -17.47
N ILE A 120 -9.27 3.56 -17.80
CA ILE A 120 -8.36 4.18 -16.83
C ILE A 120 -9.07 5.20 -15.94
N ARG A 121 -9.89 6.08 -16.53
CA ARG A 121 -10.61 7.10 -15.76
C ARG A 121 -11.51 6.47 -14.70
N ILE A 122 -12.24 5.40 -15.03
CA ILE A 122 -13.15 4.75 -14.07
C ILE A 122 -12.36 4.03 -12.98
N ALA A 123 -11.31 3.30 -13.34
CA ALA A 123 -10.44 2.65 -12.37
C ALA A 123 -9.77 3.67 -11.43
N LEU A 124 -9.26 4.80 -11.95
CA LEU A 124 -8.70 5.88 -11.13
C LEU A 124 -9.75 6.60 -10.28
N LEU A 125 -11.02 6.67 -10.69
CA LEU A 125 -12.07 7.15 -9.80
C LEU A 125 -12.22 6.26 -8.58
N GLY A 126 -12.19 4.94 -8.75
CA GLY A 126 -12.17 3.97 -7.66
C GLY A 126 -10.92 4.12 -6.79
N GLY A 127 -9.73 4.12 -7.41
CA GLY A 127 -8.44 4.25 -6.73
C GLY A 127 -8.27 5.60 -5.99
N SER A 128 -8.86 6.69 -6.50
CA SER A 128 -8.82 8.00 -5.83
C SER A 128 -9.48 8.02 -4.46
N LEU A 129 -10.47 7.14 -4.23
CA LEU A 129 -11.09 7.01 -2.91
C LEU A 129 -10.07 6.49 -1.90
N SER A 130 -9.28 5.48 -2.27
CA SER A 130 -8.19 4.97 -1.45
C SER A 130 -7.12 6.03 -1.20
N GLY A 131 -6.64 6.66 -2.28
CA GLY A 131 -5.53 7.61 -2.19
C GLY A 131 -5.86 8.91 -1.47
N PHE A 132 -7.10 9.38 -1.51
CA PHE A 132 -7.50 10.58 -0.77
C PHE A 132 -7.76 10.30 0.71
N THR A 133 -8.23 9.08 1.05
CA THR A 133 -8.51 8.71 2.45
C THR A 133 -7.26 8.57 3.29
N VAL A 134 -6.19 7.99 2.77
CA VAL A 134 -4.94 7.77 3.53
C VAL A 134 -4.43 9.07 4.16
N PRO A 135 -4.05 10.11 3.38
CA PRO A 135 -3.55 11.34 3.98
C PRO A 135 -4.64 12.15 4.71
N ALA A 136 -5.91 12.07 4.30
CA ALA A 136 -6.98 12.82 4.97
C ALA A 136 -7.26 12.29 6.38
N PHE A 137 -7.44 10.96 6.54
CA PHE A 137 -7.68 10.35 7.84
C PHE A 137 -6.42 10.35 8.73
N GLY A 138 -5.24 10.10 8.15
CA GLY A 138 -3.97 10.20 8.86
C GLY A 138 -3.75 11.60 9.44
N LEU A 139 -3.93 12.65 8.61
CA LEU A 139 -3.75 14.03 9.04
C LEU A 139 -4.80 14.49 10.06
N VAL A 140 -6.08 14.16 9.87
CA VAL A 140 -7.13 14.67 10.76
C VAL A 140 -6.90 14.19 12.19
N GLY A 141 -6.71 12.87 12.40
CA GLY A 141 -6.51 12.33 13.73
C GLY A 141 -5.20 12.79 14.36
N PHE A 142 -4.10 12.72 13.61
CA PHE A 142 -2.79 13.16 14.07
C PHE A 142 -2.79 14.64 14.47
N THR A 143 -3.39 15.51 13.65
CA THR A 143 -3.52 16.94 13.95
C THR A 143 -4.37 17.19 15.20
N ILE A 144 -5.51 16.49 15.33
CA ILE A 144 -6.38 16.64 16.52
C ILE A 144 -5.63 16.22 17.78
N VAL A 145 -5.01 15.03 17.79
CA VAL A 145 -4.25 14.53 18.95
C VAL A 145 -3.11 15.48 19.31
N PHE A 146 -2.35 15.95 18.31
CA PHE A 146 -1.27 16.90 18.53
C PHE A 146 -1.74 18.22 19.14
N LEU A 147 -2.82 18.81 18.60
CA LEU A 147 -3.32 20.11 19.05
C LEU A 147 -3.99 20.03 20.43
N VAL A 148 -4.81 18.99 20.67
CA VAL A 148 -5.48 18.79 21.97
C VAL A 148 -4.45 18.47 23.06
N SER A 149 -3.37 17.82 22.72
CA SER A 149 -2.24 17.59 23.64
C SER A 149 -1.37 18.83 23.88
N GLY A 150 -1.63 19.96 23.23
CA GLY A 150 -0.92 21.23 23.43
C GLY A 150 0.32 21.41 22.55
N GLY A 151 0.54 20.53 21.56
CA GLY A 151 1.73 20.54 20.69
C GLY A 151 1.93 21.82 19.85
N ALA A 152 0.87 22.61 19.61
CA ALA A 152 0.98 23.90 18.93
C ALA A 152 1.47 25.04 19.83
N ARG A 153 1.57 24.84 21.11
CA ARG A 153 2.08 25.78 22.09
C ARG A 153 3.45 25.28 22.52
N ALA A 154 4.50 25.86 21.98
CA ALA A 154 5.89 25.55 22.38
C ALA A 154 6.20 25.96 23.82
N ASP A 155 5.23 26.47 24.55
CA ASP A 155 5.35 26.78 25.95
C ASP A 155 5.21 25.49 26.76
N VAL A 156 6.35 24.92 27.10
CA VAL A 156 6.45 23.70 27.94
C VAL A 156 5.81 23.88 29.33
N THR A 157 5.48 25.14 29.70
CA THR A 157 4.84 25.52 30.96
C THR A 157 3.33 25.79 30.82
N GLY A 158 2.78 25.80 29.60
CA GLY A 158 1.42 26.18 29.32
C GLY A 158 0.40 25.06 29.58
N HIS A 159 -0.68 25.36 30.28
CA HIS A 159 -1.81 24.45 30.45
C HIS A 159 -2.55 24.24 29.12
N SER A 160 -2.84 23.00 28.75
CA SER A 160 -3.79 22.73 27.67
C SER A 160 -5.20 23.09 28.11
N LEU A 161 -6.10 23.39 27.16
CA LEU A 161 -7.51 23.67 27.44
C LEU A 161 -8.23 22.54 28.19
N LEU A 162 -7.67 21.34 28.19
CA LEU A 162 -8.31 20.13 28.75
C LEU A 162 -7.40 19.31 29.69
N PHE A 163 -6.03 19.41 29.63
CA PHE A 163 -5.15 18.51 30.41
C PHE A 163 -3.76 19.11 30.67
N ALA A 164 -3.11 18.62 31.75
CA ALA A 164 -1.75 18.99 32.13
C ALA A 164 -0.74 18.66 31.00
N ASN A 165 0.00 19.66 30.51
CA ASN A 165 0.94 19.49 29.43
C ASN A 165 2.34 19.23 29.96
N SER A 166 2.77 17.99 29.88
CA SER A 166 4.20 17.69 29.81
C SER A 166 4.55 17.27 28.36
N VAL A 167 5.77 17.51 27.93
CA VAL A 167 6.27 16.99 26.63
C VAL A 167 6.06 15.47 26.58
N ASN A 168 6.20 14.77 27.68
CA ASN A 168 5.95 13.33 27.78
C ASN A 168 4.49 12.93 27.48
N ALA A 169 3.51 13.73 27.90
CA ALA A 169 2.10 13.43 27.61
C ALA A 169 1.79 13.54 26.08
N ILE A 170 2.38 14.53 25.39
CA ILE A 170 2.23 14.69 23.94
C ILE A 170 2.81 13.46 23.22
N THR A 171 4.02 13.04 23.60
CA THR A 171 4.68 11.89 22.99
C THR A 171 3.91 10.61 23.22
N ILE A 172 3.43 10.35 24.45
CA ILE A 172 2.62 9.17 24.80
C ILE A 172 1.35 9.10 23.96
N ARG A 173 0.61 10.21 23.84
CA ARG A 173 -0.68 10.25 23.11
C ARG A 173 -0.49 10.06 21.60
N LEU A 174 0.52 10.71 21.01
CA LEU A 174 0.83 10.55 19.59
C LEU A 174 1.33 9.13 19.29
N THR A 175 2.17 8.55 20.15
CA THR A 175 2.63 7.16 20.00
C THR A 175 1.48 6.18 20.17
N ALA A 176 0.56 6.42 21.12
CA ALA A 176 -0.65 5.62 21.29
C ALA A 176 -1.55 5.67 20.04
N TYR A 177 -1.76 6.87 19.48
CA TYR A 177 -2.51 7.06 18.23
C TYR A 177 -1.87 6.27 17.08
N SER A 178 -0.56 6.39 16.91
CA SER A 178 0.21 5.65 15.89
C SER A 178 0.11 4.14 16.10
N LEU A 179 0.24 3.66 17.34
CA LEU A 179 0.13 2.24 17.65
C LEU A 179 -1.27 1.69 17.32
N GLY A 180 -2.33 2.50 17.53
CA GLY A 180 -3.67 2.14 17.09
C GLY A 180 -3.78 1.93 15.58
N CYS A 181 -3.15 2.81 14.79
CA CYS A 181 -3.04 2.65 13.34
C CYS A 181 -2.21 1.41 12.96
N SER A 182 -1.07 1.19 13.64
CA SER A 182 -0.16 0.05 13.38
C SER A 182 -0.85 -1.30 13.63
N LEU A 183 -1.65 -1.42 14.70
CA LEU A 183 -2.38 -2.65 14.98
C LEU A 183 -3.42 -2.96 13.90
N VAL A 184 -4.19 -1.98 13.43
CA VAL A 184 -5.14 -2.18 12.31
C VAL A 184 -4.39 -2.56 11.03
N ALA A 185 -3.27 -1.90 10.74
CA ALA A 185 -2.46 -2.20 9.57
C ALA A 185 -1.89 -3.62 9.62
N MET A 186 -1.43 -4.07 10.79
CA MET A 186 -0.95 -5.44 11.02
C MET A 186 -2.03 -6.48 10.70
N PHE A 187 -3.27 -6.26 11.19
CA PHE A 187 -4.38 -7.15 10.92
C PHE A 187 -4.68 -7.21 9.41
N ASN A 188 -4.98 -6.08 8.79
CA ASN A 188 -5.32 -6.02 7.38
C ASN A 188 -4.22 -6.61 6.47
N ARG A 189 -2.95 -6.38 6.80
CA ARG A 189 -1.84 -6.81 5.94
C ARG A 189 -1.55 -8.30 6.07
N VAL A 190 -1.47 -8.82 7.30
CA VAL A 190 -1.15 -10.24 7.52
C VAL A 190 -2.35 -11.13 7.17
N ALA A 191 -3.56 -10.76 7.62
CA ALA A 191 -4.76 -11.54 7.29
C ALA A 191 -5.13 -11.38 5.81
N GLY A 192 -5.09 -10.14 5.28
CA GLY A 192 -5.39 -9.86 3.86
C GLY A 192 -4.46 -10.62 2.92
N GLY A 193 -3.13 -10.55 3.17
CA GLY A 193 -2.14 -11.27 2.37
C GLY A 193 -2.33 -12.79 2.41
N THR A 194 -2.56 -13.35 3.61
CA THR A 194 -2.85 -14.79 3.75
C THR A 194 -4.15 -15.17 3.05
N TYR A 195 -5.19 -14.32 3.11
CA TYR A 195 -6.47 -14.56 2.43
C TYR A 195 -6.28 -14.63 0.91
N THR A 196 -5.76 -13.54 0.30
CA THR A 196 -5.66 -13.44 -1.15
C THR A 196 -4.77 -14.54 -1.72
N LYS A 197 -3.56 -14.71 -1.18
CA LYS A 197 -2.62 -15.67 -1.76
C LYS A 197 -2.94 -17.14 -1.44
N SER A 198 -3.71 -17.43 -0.42
CA SER A 198 -4.26 -18.77 -0.27
C SER A 198 -5.36 -19.07 -1.28
N ALA A 199 -6.18 -18.08 -1.65
CA ALA A 199 -7.21 -18.24 -2.67
C ALA A 199 -6.62 -18.38 -4.07
N ASP A 200 -5.66 -17.53 -4.43
CA ASP A 200 -4.93 -17.51 -5.68
C ASP A 200 -4.18 -18.85 -5.93
N ILE A 201 -3.34 -19.29 -4.98
CA ILE A 201 -2.61 -20.57 -5.06
C ILE A 201 -3.58 -21.76 -5.22
N ALA A 202 -4.70 -21.74 -4.49
CA ALA A 202 -5.71 -22.79 -4.59
C ALA A 202 -6.43 -22.72 -5.94
N ALA A 203 -6.74 -21.54 -6.47
CA ALA A 203 -7.34 -21.33 -7.77
C ALA A 203 -6.44 -21.86 -8.89
N ASP A 204 -5.16 -21.52 -8.87
CA ASP A 204 -4.16 -21.94 -9.84
C ASP A 204 -3.89 -23.45 -9.78
N THR A 205 -3.73 -24.00 -8.58
CA THR A 205 -3.43 -25.43 -8.40
C THR A 205 -4.58 -26.30 -8.84
N VAL A 206 -5.79 -26.02 -8.37
CA VAL A 206 -6.96 -26.86 -8.66
C VAL A 206 -7.52 -26.54 -10.04
N GLY A 207 -7.71 -25.25 -10.36
CA GLY A 207 -8.31 -24.84 -11.62
C GLY A 207 -7.40 -25.10 -12.82
N LYS A 208 -6.27 -24.40 -12.90
CA LYS A 208 -5.38 -24.45 -14.07
C LYS A 208 -4.62 -25.77 -14.18
N LYS A 209 -3.95 -26.19 -13.10
CA LYS A 209 -3.03 -27.35 -13.15
C LYS A 209 -3.78 -28.69 -13.13
N ASN A 210 -4.78 -28.88 -12.26
CA ASN A 210 -5.43 -30.17 -12.11
C ASN A 210 -6.58 -30.39 -13.11
N HIS A 211 -7.37 -29.36 -13.39
CA HIS A 211 -8.58 -29.47 -14.21
C HIS A 211 -8.49 -28.74 -15.56
N GLY A 212 -7.42 -27.97 -15.83
CA GLY A 212 -7.25 -27.23 -17.10
C GLY A 212 -8.33 -26.17 -17.34
N LEU A 213 -8.83 -25.56 -16.27
CA LEU A 213 -9.78 -24.46 -16.33
C LEU A 213 -9.06 -23.15 -16.62
N ASP A 214 -9.77 -22.20 -17.21
CA ASP A 214 -9.28 -20.83 -17.32
C ASP A 214 -9.13 -20.19 -15.94
N GLU A 215 -8.36 -19.10 -15.85
CA GLU A 215 -7.98 -18.43 -14.60
C GLU A 215 -9.19 -18.09 -13.73
N ASP A 216 -10.13 -17.37 -14.31
CA ASP A 216 -11.32 -16.89 -13.62
C ASP A 216 -12.60 -17.70 -13.96
N ASP A 217 -12.44 -19.00 -14.27
CA ASP A 217 -13.59 -19.86 -14.59
C ASP A 217 -14.53 -19.94 -13.37
N PRO A 218 -15.82 -19.57 -13.55
CA PRO A 218 -16.79 -19.52 -12.45
C PRO A 218 -17.11 -20.87 -11.80
N ARG A 219 -16.63 -21.99 -12.33
CA ARG A 219 -16.71 -23.31 -11.68
C ARG A 219 -15.75 -23.45 -10.52
N ASN A 220 -14.63 -22.74 -10.57
CA ASN A 220 -13.65 -22.73 -9.50
C ASN A 220 -14.08 -21.73 -8.40
N VAL A 221 -14.41 -22.22 -7.22
CA VAL A 221 -14.83 -21.36 -6.09
C VAL A 221 -13.72 -20.43 -5.62
N CYS A 222 -12.46 -20.81 -5.82
CA CYS A 222 -11.32 -20.03 -5.39
C CYS A 222 -11.09 -18.80 -6.28
N SER A 223 -11.51 -18.82 -7.57
CA SER A 223 -11.39 -17.63 -8.44
C SER A 223 -12.18 -16.44 -7.89
N ILE A 224 -13.40 -16.67 -7.39
CA ILE A 224 -14.18 -15.58 -6.76
C ILE A 224 -13.59 -15.18 -5.40
N ALA A 225 -13.01 -16.13 -4.65
CA ALA A 225 -12.34 -15.82 -3.39
C ALA A 225 -11.07 -14.98 -3.64
N ASP A 226 -10.37 -15.22 -4.74
CA ASP A 226 -9.19 -14.45 -5.17
C ASP A 226 -9.55 -13.01 -5.55
N LEU A 227 -10.55 -12.79 -6.38
CA LEU A 227 -11.07 -11.44 -6.70
C LEU A 227 -11.50 -10.64 -5.45
N ILE A 228 -11.97 -11.32 -4.40
CA ILE A 228 -12.23 -10.70 -3.09
C ILE A 228 -10.91 -10.41 -2.37
N GLY A 229 -9.97 -11.32 -2.46
CA GLY A 229 -8.64 -11.24 -1.87
C GLY A 229 -7.87 -10.01 -2.33
N ASP A 230 -7.88 -9.72 -3.62
CA ASP A 230 -7.26 -8.52 -4.19
C ASP A 230 -7.83 -7.24 -3.59
N CYS A 231 -9.16 -7.19 -3.41
CA CYS A 231 -9.76 -6.05 -2.71
C CYS A 231 -9.29 -5.97 -1.25
N VAL A 232 -9.20 -7.11 -0.56
CA VAL A 232 -8.87 -7.19 0.87
C VAL A 232 -7.39 -6.87 1.12
N ASN A 233 -6.46 -7.46 0.36
CA ASN A 233 -5.03 -7.24 0.54
C ASN A 233 -4.54 -5.99 -0.16
N ASP A 234 -4.76 -5.89 -1.47
CA ASP A 234 -4.10 -4.86 -2.28
C ASP A 234 -4.81 -3.50 -2.21
N ILE A 235 -6.06 -3.46 -1.76
CA ILE A 235 -6.72 -2.19 -1.44
C ILE A 235 -6.73 -1.93 0.06
N ALA A 236 -7.35 -2.78 0.87
CA ALA A 236 -7.49 -2.53 2.30
C ALA A 236 -6.17 -2.62 3.05
N GLY A 237 -5.33 -3.63 2.74
CA GLY A 237 -3.99 -3.78 3.29
C GLY A 237 -3.10 -2.59 2.96
N ASN A 238 -3.04 -2.15 1.69
CA ASN A 238 -2.24 -1.00 1.27
C ASN A 238 -2.70 0.31 1.93
N ILE A 239 -4.01 0.55 2.05
CA ILE A 239 -4.54 1.74 2.73
C ILE A 239 -4.10 1.79 4.18
N SER A 240 -4.26 0.68 4.92
CA SER A 240 -3.93 0.64 6.35
C SER A 240 -2.44 0.76 6.60
N ASP A 241 -1.61 0.10 5.78
CA ASP A 241 -0.15 0.14 5.84
C ASP A 241 0.41 1.53 5.56
N LEU A 242 -0.01 2.14 4.46
CA LEU A 242 0.46 3.47 4.09
C LEU A 242 -0.12 4.58 4.97
N LEU A 243 -1.32 4.40 5.56
CA LEU A 243 -1.84 5.29 6.57
C LEU A 243 -1.01 5.21 7.86
N GLU A 244 -0.64 4.01 8.28
CA GLU A 244 0.25 3.79 9.42
C GLU A 244 1.60 4.47 9.19
N SER A 245 2.23 4.25 8.04
CA SER A 245 3.50 4.88 7.67
C SER A 245 3.40 6.42 7.63
N PHE A 246 2.29 6.93 7.10
CA PHE A 246 2.00 8.35 7.03
C PHE A 246 1.82 9.01 8.40
N VAL A 247 1.40 8.24 9.42
CA VAL A 247 1.28 8.68 10.82
C VAL A 247 2.60 8.50 11.59
N ALA A 248 3.28 7.37 11.43
CA ALA A 248 4.50 7.04 12.15
C ALA A 248 5.67 7.98 11.81
N THR A 249 5.74 8.43 10.56
CA THR A 249 6.83 9.27 10.07
C THR A 249 6.85 10.68 10.70
N PRO A 250 5.75 11.46 10.71
CA PRO A 250 5.72 12.74 11.42
C PRO A 250 5.77 12.55 12.95
N LEU A 251 5.29 11.43 13.49
CA LEU A 251 5.51 11.08 14.89
C LEU A 251 7.02 11.03 15.18
N ALA A 252 7.82 10.30 14.40
CA ALA A 252 9.26 10.24 14.57
C ALA A 252 9.92 11.63 14.49
N CYS A 253 9.48 12.49 13.55
CA CYS A 253 9.95 13.88 13.47
C CYS A 253 9.67 14.66 14.76
N ILE A 254 8.47 14.57 15.29
CA ILE A 254 8.07 15.29 16.51
C ILE A 254 8.83 14.75 17.72
N LEU A 255 8.98 13.43 17.84
CA LEU A 255 9.75 12.82 18.93
C LEU A 255 11.21 13.30 18.93
N ILE A 256 11.88 13.28 17.77
CA ILE A 256 13.25 13.74 17.63
C ILE A 256 13.34 15.26 17.87
N ALA A 257 12.39 16.04 17.36
CA ALA A 257 12.36 17.49 17.59
C ALA A 257 12.23 17.83 19.08
N MET A 258 11.36 17.12 19.79
CA MET A 258 11.17 17.30 21.24
C MET A 258 12.38 16.88 22.07
N GLN A 259 13.18 15.94 21.57
CA GLN A 259 14.45 15.54 22.23
C GLN A 259 15.56 16.54 21.95
N THR A 260 15.73 16.94 20.68
CA THR A 260 16.87 17.74 20.21
C THR A 260 16.71 19.24 20.52
N PHE A 261 15.51 19.79 20.31
CA PHE A 261 15.27 21.24 20.35
C PHE A 261 14.47 21.70 21.58
N LYS A 262 14.40 20.88 22.63
CA LYS A 262 13.66 21.15 23.88
C LYS A 262 14.06 22.48 24.54
N ALA A 263 15.32 22.89 24.42
CA ALA A 263 15.86 24.09 25.06
C ALA A 263 15.45 25.40 24.35
N ASP A 264 15.10 25.34 23.04
CA ASP A 264 14.66 26.49 22.26
C ASP A 264 13.19 26.36 21.83
N PRO A 265 12.24 27.04 22.49
CA PRO A 265 10.82 26.97 22.17
C PRO A 265 10.47 27.39 20.75
N ARG A 266 11.24 28.33 20.14
CA ARG A 266 10.99 28.78 18.76
C ARG A 266 11.38 27.68 17.78
N MET A 267 12.55 27.10 17.99
CA MET A 267 13.05 26.01 17.19
C MET A 267 12.19 24.76 17.31
N LEU A 268 11.76 24.42 18.54
CA LEU A 268 10.85 23.31 18.78
C LEU A 268 9.52 23.50 18.04
N THR A 269 8.92 24.70 18.09
CA THR A 269 7.67 24.98 17.36
C THR A 269 7.89 24.86 15.85
N ALA A 270 9.01 25.40 15.34
CA ALA A 270 9.34 25.37 13.93
C ALA A 270 9.51 23.93 13.41
N THR A 271 10.29 23.13 14.12
CA THR A 271 10.57 21.72 13.76
C THR A 271 9.37 20.81 13.91
N CYS A 272 8.49 21.03 14.89
CA CYS A 272 7.23 20.31 15.01
C CYS A 272 6.19 20.73 13.96
N THR A 273 6.26 21.97 13.43
CA THR A 273 5.28 22.48 12.45
C THR A 273 5.63 22.09 11.01
N PHE A 274 6.92 21.98 10.67
CA PHE A 274 7.35 21.74 9.29
C PHE A 274 6.85 20.41 8.70
N PRO A 275 6.81 19.28 9.42
CA PRO A 275 6.17 18.06 8.93
C PRO A 275 4.71 18.26 8.47
N PHE A 276 3.90 19.04 9.20
CA PHE A 276 2.52 19.35 8.80
C PHE A 276 2.44 20.13 7.49
N VAL A 277 3.42 21.01 7.21
CA VAL A 277 3.49 21.72 5.92
C VAL A 277 3.69 20.72 4.77
N LEU A 278 4.65 19.81 4.91
CA LEU A 278 4.93 18.80 3.90
C LEU A 278 3.74 17.86 3.67
N MET A 279 3.13 17.36 4.75
CA MET A 279 1.98 16.46 4.68
C MET A 279 0.74 17.16 4.10
N THR A 280 0.45 18.40 4.52
CA THR A 280 -0.67 19.17 3.97
C THR A 280 -0.43 19.52 2.50
N GLY A 281 0.80 19.91 2.15
CA GLY A 281 1.22 20.11 0.76
C GLY A 281 1.08 18.83 -0.08
N GLY A 282 1.40 17.70 0.51
CA GLY A 282 1.23 16.38 -0.08
C GLY A 282 -0.24 16.03 -0.34
N LEU A 283 -1.13 16.30 0.60
CA LEU A 283 -2.56 16.11 0.38
C LEU A 283 -3.07 17.02 -0.75
N VAL A 284 -2.68 18.30 -0.77
CA VAL A 284 -3.01 19.23 -1.88
C VAL A 284 -2.50 18.69 -3.21
N SER A 285 -1.25 18.22 -3.24
CA SER A 285 -0.65 17.69 -4.48
C SER A 285 -1.38 16.46 -4.99
N THR A 286 -1.78 15.55 -4.09
CA THR A 286 -2.58 14.36 -4.42
C THR A 286 -3.93 14.75 -5.01
N LEU A 287 -4.66 15.65 -4.35
CA LEU A 287 -5.97 16.10 -4.85
C LEU A 287 -5.86 16.72 -6.26
N LEU A 288 -4.83 17.54 -6.50
CA LEU A 288 -4.64 18.20 -7.79
C LEU A 288 -4.17 17.25 -8.88
N SER A 289 -3.16 16.41 -8.61
CA SER A 289 -2.55 15.54 -9.61
C SER A 289 -3.50 14.42 -10.07
N VAL A 290 -4.13 13.73 -9.13
CA VAL A 290 -5.07 12.63 -9.45
C VAL A 290 -6.31 13.18 -10.14
N MET A 291 -6.88 14.31 -9.64
CA MET A 291 -8.01 14.95 -10.31
C MET A 291 -7.66 15.48 -11.69
N PHE A 292 -6.43 15.96 -11.91
CA PHE A 292 -5.97 16.38 -13.22
C PHE A 292 -6.01 15.21 -14.23
N VAL A 293 -5.49 14.03 -13.87
CA VAL A 293 -5.49 12.85 -14.75
C VAL A 293 -6.91 12.33 -14.98
N ILE A 294 -7.76 12.27 -13.94
CA ILE A 294 -9.18 11.90 -14.09
C ILE A 294 -9.92 12.85 -15.04
N LEU A 295 -9.64 14.16 -14.97
CA LEU A 295 -10.29 15.16 -15.82
C LEU A 295 -9.73 15.17 -17.25
N LYS A 296 -8.41 14.98 -17.42
CA LYS A 296 -7.74 14.85 -18.72
C LYS A 296 -8.37 13.71 -19.54
N ASN A 297 -8.64 12.58 -18.90
CA ASN A 297 -9.22 11.40 -19.53
C ASN A 297 -10.76 11.46 -19.63
N ARG A 298 -11.32 12.66 -19.66
CA ARG A 298 -12.73 12.92 -19.94
C ARG A 298 -13.06 12.63 -21.39
N LYS A 299 -14.35 12.32 -21.65
CA LYS A 299 -14.90 12.05 -22.98
C LYS A 299 -14.54 13.14 -23.99
N HIS A 300 -13.83 12.78 -25.03
CA HIS A 300 -13.85 13.51 -26.30
C HIS A 300 -14.72 12.71 -27.28
N HIS A 301 -15.81 13.30 -27.75
CA HIS A 301 -16.68 12.65 -28.72
C HIS A 301 -16.03 12.70 -30.10
N LYS A 302 -15.76 11.54 -30.69
CA LYS A 302 -15.35 11.45 -32.07
C LYS A 302 -16.57 11.10 -32.94
N TRP A 303 -16.93 12.00 -33.82
CA TRP A 303 -17.96 11.79 -34.81
C TRP A 303 -17.29 11.56 -36.15
N VAL A 304 -17.66 10.49 -36.84
CA VAL A 304 -17.12 10.15 -38.15
C VAL A 304 -18.29 10.12 -39.13
N MET A 305 -18.10 10.73 -40.28
CA MET A 305 -19.08 10.68 -41.37
C MET A 305 -18.92 9.34 -42.08
N MET A 306 -19.99 8.58 -42.19
CA MET A 306 -20.06 7.28 -42.87
C MET A 306 -21.23 7.34 -43.88
N THR A 307 -21.13 6.60 -44.95
CA THR A 307 -22.31 6.35 -45.82
C THR A 307 -23.30 5.42 -45.13
N ASP A 308 -24.56 5.46 -45.51
CA ASP A 308 -25.60 4.56 -44.98
C ASP A 308 -25.23 3.07 -45.20
N ALA A 309 -24.55 2.78 -46.33
CA ALA A 309 -24.06 1.42 -46.61
C ALA A 309 -22.99 0.97 -45.62
N GLU A 310 -21.95 1.78 -45.39
CA GLU A 310 -20.89 1.50 -44.43
C GLU A 310 -21.42 1.40 -42.99
N PHE A 311 -22.42 2.23 -42.67
CA PHE A 311 -23.04 2.18 -41.34
C PHE A 311 -23.82 0.88 -41.12
N ASN A 312 -24.63 0.46 -42.07
CA ASN A 312 -25.44 -0.75 -41.98
C ASN A 312 -24.58 -2.04 -42.06
N GLU A 313 -23.46 -2.01 -42.81
CA GLU A 313 -22.50 -3.11 -42.84
C GLU A 313 -21.78 -3.26 -41.51
N LYS A 314 -21.38 -2.15 -40.89
CA LYS A 314 -20.61 -2.14 -39.64
C LYS A 314 -21.48 -2.35 -38.40
N TYR A 315 -22.75 -1.94 -38.45
CA TYR A 315 -23.68 -2.02 -37.34
C TYR A 315 -25.02 -2.66 -37.78
N PRO A 316 -25.01 -3.95 -38.11
CA PRO A 316 -26.18 -4.64 -38.65
C PRO A 316 -27.30 -4.87 -37.63
N ASP A 317 -27.00 -4.80 -36.35
CA ASP A 317 -27.94 -5.01 -35.25
C ASP A 317 -28.49 -3.69 -34.74
N GLU A 318 -29.78 -3.42 -34.95
CA GLU A 318 -30.46 -2.19 -34.54
C GLU A 318 -30.39 -1.94 -33.02
N THR A 319 -30.28 -2.99 -32.22
CA THR A 319 -30.20 -2.89 -30.74
C THR A 319 -28.84 -2.40 -30.23
N ASN A 320 -27.78 -2.54 -31.05
CA ASN A 320 -26.41 -2.17 -30.72
C ASN A 320 -25.84 -1.02 -31.55
N GLN A 321 -26.66 -0.30 -32.27
CA GLN A 321 -26.21 0.84 -33.09
C GLN A 321 -25.68 1.99 -32.21
N PRO A 322 -24.53 2.58 -32.58
CA PRO A 322 -24.03 3.79 -31.93
C PRO A 322 -24.96 4.99 -32.20
N LYS A 323 -24.90 6.02 -31.37
CA LYS A 323 -25.63 7.27 -31.61
C LYS A 323 -25.20 7.86 -32.96
N TYR A 324 -26.15 8.20 -33.79
CA TYR A 324 -25.91 8.85 -35.09
C TYR A 324 -26.89 9.99 -35.34
N HIS A 325 -26.52 10.86 -36.27
CA HIS A 325 -27.36 11.92 -36.79
C HIS A 325 -27.25 11.87 -38.32
N ASP A 326 -28.38 11.97 -39.01
CA ASP A 326 -28.40 12.14 -40.45
C ASP A 326 -27.84 13.51 -40.83
N VAL A 327 -26.98 13.56 -41.85
CA VAL A 327 -26.34 14.81 -42.27
C VAL A 327 -27.25 15.51 -43.26
N ALA A 328 -27.98 16.53 -42.81
CA ALA A 328 -28.96 17.24 -43.62
C ALA A 328 -28.39 17.82 -44.96
N GLU A 329 -27.10 18.19 -44.95
CA GLU A 329 -26.39 18.74 -46.11
C GLU A 329 -25.87 17.68 -47.10
N LYS A 330 -25.87 16.38 -46.69
CA LYS A 330 -25.41 15.25 -47.51
C LYS A 330 -26.31 14.03 -47.32
N PRO A 331 -27.43 13.94 -48.07
CA PRO A 331 -28.30 12.76 -48.00
C PRO A 331 -27.57 11.47 -48.32
N GLY A 332 -27.78 10.42 -47.51
CA GLY A 332 -27.07 9.13 -47.60
C GLY A 332 -25.81 9.04 -46.75
N PHE A 333 -25.52 10.06 -45.91
CA PHE A 333 -24.45 10.03 -44.95
C PHE A 333 -24.97 10.22 -43.53
N LYS A 334 -24.38 9.46 -42.60
CA LYS A 334 -24.62 9.56 -41.16
C LYS A 334 -23.37 10.07 -40.44
N LEU A 335 -23.55 11.01 -39.53
CA LEU A 335 -22.55 11.40 -38.59
C LEU A 335 -22.67 10.45 -37.38
N VAL A 336 -21.76 9.51 -37.29
CA VAL A 336 -21.81 8.40 -36.34
C VAL A 336 -20.83 8.64 -35.17
N HIS A 337 -21.30 8.45 -33.98
CA HIS A 337 -20.45 8.50 -32.79
C HIS A 337 -19.62 7.20 -32.68
N VAL A 338 -18.38 7.23 -33.19
CA VAL A 338 -17.51 6.06 -33.29
C VAL A 338 -16.58 5.89 -32.07
N GLY A 339 -16.85 6.58 -30.98
CA GLY A 339 -16.03 6.46 -29.79
C GLY A 339 -15.34 7.77 -29.38
N TYR A 340 -14.24 7.66 -28.66
CA TYR A 340 -13.54 8.81 -28.08
C TYR A 340 -12.25 9.10 -28.86
N SER A 341 -11.92 10.37 -29.07
CA SER A 341 -10.85 10.81 -29.97
C SER A 341 -9.43 10.64 -29.48
N LEU A 342 -9.24 10.19 -28.24
CA LEU A 342 -7.93 9.98 -27.64
C LEU A 342 -7.95 8.61 -27.00
N ASP A 343 -7.35 7.66 -27.69
CA ASP A 343 -6.90 6.45 -27.06
C ASP A 343 -5.49 6.67 -26.53
N ILE A 344 -5.17 6.09 -25.38
CA ILE A 344 -3.88 6.23 -24.74
C ILE A 344 -3.02 5.07 -25.22
N GLU A 345 -1.93 5.37 -25.93
CA GLU A 345 -0.95 4.37 -26.36
C GLU A 345 -0.11 3.85 -25.18
N ASP A 346 0.13 4.68 -24.16
CA ASP A 346 0.91 4.31 -22.97
C ASP A 346 0.17 4.69 -21.67
N PRO A 347 -0.60 3.77 -21.10
CA PRO A 347 -1.26 3.97 -19.82
C PRO A 347 -0.31 4.29 -18.67
N SER A 348 0.91 3.74 -18.68
CA SER A 348 1.93 3.99 -17.66
C SER A 348 2.35 5.45 -17.62
N GLY A 349 2.41 6.11 -18.79
CA GLY A 349 2.73 7.53 -18.90
C GLY A 349 1.74 8.44 -18.17
N GLU A 350 0.43 8.11 -18.22
CA GLU A 350 -0.61 8.85 -17.52
C GLU A 350 -0.48 8.76 -16.00
N LEU A 351 -0.18 7.59 -15.47
CA LEU A 351 0.00 7.37 -14.02
C LEU A 351 1.30 8.00 -13.52
N ASN A 352 2.39 7.87 -14.28
CA ASN A 352 3.67 8.52 -13.97
C ASN A 352 3.56 10.06 -13.98
N LEU A 353 2.70 10.62 -14.84
CA LEU A 353 2.43 12.06 -14.86
C LEU A 353 1.81 12.56 -13.57
N ALA A 354 0.86 11.82 -12.97
CA ALA A 354 0.27 12.18 -11.68
C ALA A 354 1.33 12.22 -10.58
N THR A 355 2.21 11.22 -10.53
CA THR A 355 3.31 11.15 -9.56
C THR A 355 4.29 12.33 -9.73
N ALA A 356 4.69 12.64 -10.96
CA ALA A 356 5.61 13.74 -11.25
C ALA A 356 5.00 15.12 -10.85
N ILE A 357 3.74 15.38 -11.20
CA ILE A 357 3.03 16.60 -10.80
C ILE A 357 2.98 16.71 -9.27
N SER A 358 2.66 15.61 -8.60
CA SER A 358 2.54 15.57 -7.15
C SER A 358 3.88 15.89 -6.46
N ALA A 359 4.96 15.26 -6.89
CA ALA A 359 6.30 15.51 -6.37
C ALA A 359 6.74 16.98 -6.54
N ILE A 360 6.49 17.56 -7.72
CA ILE A 360 6.82 18.97 -8.00
C ILE A 360 6.04 19.91 -7.07
N ILE A 361 4.73 19.69 -6.89
CA ILE A 361 3.92 20.55 -6.02
C ILE A 361 4.43 20.48 -4.57
N VAL A 362 4.75 19.27 -4.06
CA VAL A 362 5.31 19.13 -2.70
C VAL A 362 6.64 19.86 -2.56
N MET A 363 7.54 19.76 -3.53
CA MET A 363 8.82 20.49 -3.49
C MET A 363 8.60 22.01 -3.44
N VAL A 364 7.67 22.53 -4.23
CA VAL A 364 7.35 23.99 -4.24
C VAL A 364 6.71 24.43 -2.92
N VAL A 365 5.75 23.67 -2.40
CA VAL A 365 5.12 23.97 -1.09
C VAL A 365 6.15 23.86 0.03
N GLY A 366 7.01 22.85 -0.04
CA GLY A 366 8.06 22.60 0.95
C GLY A 366 9.08 23.73 1.05
N VAL A 367 9.60 24.26 -0.07
CA VAL A 367 10.57 25.37 -0.03
C VAL A 367 9.93 26.66 0.49
N TYR A 368 8.69 26.95 0.09
CA TYR A 368 7.96 28.09 0.62
C TYR A 368 7.73 27.97 2.13
N GLY A 369 7.29 26.78 2.58
CA GLY A 369 7.08 26.49 3.99
C GLY A 369 8.38 26.57 4.81
N ALA A 370 9.48 26.00 4.33
CA ALA A 370 10.79 26.09 4.98
C ALA A 370 11.24 27.53 5.17
N ASN A 371 11.12 28.36 4.12
CA ASN A 371 11.44 29.76 4.20
C ASN A 371 10.58 30.55 5.21
N ARG A 372 9.27 30.26 5.26
CA ARG A 372 8.33 30.92 6.18
C ARG A 372 8.53 30.50 7.63
N ILE A 373 8.93 29.26 7.88
CA ILE A 373 9.08 28.69 9.23
C ILE A 373 10.49 28.96 9.78
N PHE A 374 11.52 28.68 9.01
CA PHE A 374 12.91 28.75 9.44
C PHE A 374 13.66 30.02 8.95
N GLY A 375 13.06 30.81 8.04
CA GLY A 375 13.66 32.02 7.49
C GLY A 375 14.00 33.04 8.58
N GLY A 376 15.25 33.49 8.59
CA GLY A 376 15.74 34.41 9.59
C GLY A 376 16.14 33.81 10.94
N MET A 377 16.04 32.48 11.12
CA MET A 377 16.58 31.78 12.27
C MET A 377 18.04 31.40 12.05
N ALA A 378 18.90 31.67 13.03
CA ALA A 378 20.26 31.13 13.08
C ALA A 378 20.20 29.76 13.72
N ILE A 379 20.41 28.70 12.94
CA ILE A 379 20.27 27.33 13.39
C ILE A 379 21.61 26.62 13.20
N PRO A 380 22.41 26.46 14.28
CA PRO A 380 23.73 25.83 14.18
C PRO A 380 23.70 24.39 13.67
N GLU A 381 22.64 23.68 13.96
CA GLU A 381 22.44 22.28 13.57
C GLU A 381 22.14 22.11 12.07
N PHE A 382 21.75 23.17 11.37
CA PHE A 382 21.38 23.15 9.95
C PHE A 382 22.51 23.72 9.08
N LYS A 383 23.23 22.82 8.39
CA LYS A 383 24.42 23.20 7.60
C LYS A 383 24.17 24.24 6.50
N LEU A 384 22.98 24.20 5.86
CA LEU A 384 22.59 25.17 4.82
C LEU A 384 21.57 26.18 5.36
N GLY A 385 21.49 26.35 6.70
CA GLY A 385 20.52 27.22 7.34
C GLY A 385 19.08 26.80 7.09
N TRP A 386 18.16 27.75 6.91
CA TRP A 386 16.71 27.51 6.79
C TRP A 386 16.31 26.54 5.68
N ILE A 387 17.14 26.36 4.65
CA ILE A 387 16.82 25.47 3.51
C ILE A 387 17.16 24.00 3.78
N SER A 388 17.98 23.69 4.80
CA SER A 388 18.43 22.32 5.09
C SER A 388 17.29 21.31 5.25
N PRO A 389 16.19 21.58 6.01
CA PRO A 389 15.09 20.62 6.14
C PRO A 389 14.36 20.39 4.82
N TRP A 390 14.26 21.41 3.97
CA TRP A 390 13.68 21.24 2.65
C TRP A 390 14.56 20.35 1.75
N VAL A 391 15.87 20.54 1.75
CA VAL A 391 16.79 19.69 0.98
C VAL A 391 16.71 18.26 1.46
N ALA A 392 16.62 18.01 2.78
CA ALA A 392 16.41 16.66 3.32
C ALA A 392 15.07 16.04 2.84
N ALA A 393 13.99 16.82 2.83
CA ALA A 393 12.70 16.34 2.28
C ALA A 393 12.80 16.02 0.78
N VAL A 394 13.47 16.86 -0.01
CA VAL A 394 13.70 16.62 -1.44
C VAL A 394 14.53 15.36 -1.68
N LEU A 395 15.56 15.11 -0.86
CA LEU A 395 16.32 13.86 -0.91
C LEU A 395 15.42 12.63 -0.69
N GLY A 396 14.48 12.71 0.25
CA GLY A 396 13.48 11.67 0.44
C GLY A 396 12.62 11.47 -0.82
N ILE A 397 12.07 12.55 -1.39
CA ILE A 397 11.25 12.49 -2.63
C ILE A 397 12.05 11.87 -3.78
N VAL A 398 13.29 12.32 -4.00
CA VAL A 398 14.15 11.83 -5.08
C VAL A 398 14.50 10.35 -4.85
N SER A 399 14.76 9.95 -3.61
CA SER A 399 15.02 8.54 -3.26
C SER A 399 13.81 7.66 -3.55
N SER A 400 12.60 8.12 -3.22
CA SER A 400 11.35 7.41 -3.54
C SER A 400 11.23 7.16 -5.04
N VAL A 401 11.37 8.20 -5.85
CA VAL A 401 11.28 8.10 -7.32
C VAL A 401 12.39 7.20 -7.88
N ALA A 402 13.61 7.30 -7.36
CA ALA A 402 14.74 6.48 -7.82
C ALA A 402 14.54 4.99 -7.48
N ILE A 403 14.09 4.67 -6.26
CA ILE A 403 13.77 3.28 -5.86
C ILE A 403 12.65 2.74 -6.75
N GLY A 404 11.58 3.51 -6.99
CA GLY A 404 10.50 3.10 -7.88
C GLY A 404 10.99 2.79 -9.30
N LYS A 405 11.89 3.60 -9.86
CA LYS A 405 12.49 3.34 -11.20
C LYS A 405 13.38 2.10 -11.24
N ILE A 406 14.08 1.81 -10.15
CA ILE A 406 14.89 0.58 -10.05
C ILE A 406 13.97 -0.64 -9.94
N THR A 407 12.91 -0.54 -9.15
CA THR A 407 11.90 -1.60 -9.06
C THR A 407 11.27 -1.86 -10.43
N GLU A 408 10.88 -0.82 -11.16
CA GLU A 408 10.37 -0.92 -12.54
C GLU A 408 11.35 -1.67 -13.45
N TYR A 409 12.66 -1.38 -13.36
CA TYR A 409 13.68 -2.05 -14.15
C TYR A 409 13.75 -3.57 -13.89
N TYR A 410 13.58 -3.98 -12.62
CA TYR A 410 13.66 -5.40 -12.27
C TYR A 410 12.33 -6.15 -12.45
N THR A 411 11.20 -5.45 -12.52
CA THR A 411 9.88 -6.09 -12.54
C THR A 411 9.10 -5.91 -13.84
N SER A 412 9.47 -4.98 -14.72
CA SER A 412 8.72 -4.75 -15.96
C SER A 412 9.16 -5.66 -17.10
N THR A 413 8.20 -6.13 -17.89
CA THR A 413 8.40 -6.93 -19.09
C THR A 413 9.27 -6.26 -20.16
N LYS A 414 9.42 -4.93 -20.09
CA LYS A 414 10.24 -4.13 -21.01
C LYS A 414 11.74 -4.38 -20.86
N TYR A 415 12.20 -4.89 -19.72
CA TYR A 415 13.61 -4.97 -19.37
C TYR A 415 14.12 -6.42 -19.27
N ALA A 416 15.44 -6.55 -19.41
CA ALA A 416 16.12 -7.84 -19.43
C ALA A 416 15.84 -8.76 -18.23
N PRO A 417 15.78 -8.29 -16.97
CA PRO A 417 15.58 -9.21 -15.84
C PRO A 417 14.35 -10.10 -15.97
N VAL A 418 13.20 -9.53 -16.33
CA VAL A 418 11.96 -10.30 -16.54
C VAL A 418 12.04 -11.19 -17.79
N GLN A 419 12.62 -10.66 -18.88
CA GLN A 419 12.80 -11.43 -20.12
C GLN A 419 13.72 -12.63 -19.92
N ASP A 420 14.73 -12.52 -19.08
CA ASP A 420 15.67 -13.61 -18.80
C ASP A 420 15.02 -14.69 -17.93
N ILE A 421 14.16 -14.31 -16.97
CA ILE A 421 13.33 -15.28 -16.23
C ILE A 421 12.37 -16.00 -17.18
N ALA A 422 11.70 -15.30 -18.09
CA ALA A 422 10.82 -15.90 -19.08
C ALA A 422 11.56 -16.86 -20.03
N LYS A 423 12.79 -16.53 -20.43
CA LYS A 423 13.64 -17.44 -21.23
C LYS A 423 14.06 -18.67 -20.42
N ALA A 424 14.40 -18.50 -19.14
CA ALA A 424 14.77 -19.62 -18.27
C ALA A 424 13.61 -20.61 -18.09
N ALA A 425 12.35 -20.17 -18.22
CA ALA A 425 11.18 -21.03 -18.20
C ALA A 425 11.19 -22.10 -19.33
N ILE A 426 11.87 -21.85 -20.44
CA ILE A 426 12.01 -22.81 -21.55
C ILE A 426 12.79 -24.05 -21.10
N GLU A 427 13.78 -23.87 -20.24
CA GLU A 427 14.60 -24.95 -19.70
C GLU A 427 13.92 -25.67 -18.52
N GLY A 428 12.82 -25.13 -17.99
CA GLY A 428 11.99 -25.71 -16.94
C GLY A 428 11.99 -24.94 -15.62
N GLU A 429 11.17 -25.42 -14.69
CA GLU A 429 10.85 -24.79 -13.41
C GLU A 429 12.11 -24.45 -12.56
N ALA A 430 13.08 -25.38 -12.47
CA ALA A 430 14.28 -25.19 -11.67
C ALA A 430 15.15 -24.03 -12.16
N PHE A 431 15.28 -23.88 -13.49
CA PHE A 431 16.03 -22.78 -14.09
C PHE A 431 15.31 -21.46 -13.91
N LEU A 432 14.01 -21.43 -14.10
CA LEU A 432 13.18 -20.25 -13.87
C LEU A 432 13.32 -19.74 -12.42
N VAL A 433 13.16 -20.62 -11.42
CA VAL A 433 13.27 -20.27 -10.00
C VAL A 433 14.69 -19.80 -9.67
N SER A 434 15.72 -20.46 -10.20
CA SER A 434 17.13 -20.06 -9.99
C SER A 434 17.43 -18.67 -10.57
N GLU A 435 16.93 -18.35 -11.77
CA GLU A 435 17.11 -17.03 -12.37
C GLU A 435 16.34 -15.96 -11.59
N GLY A 436 15.10 -16.26 -11.15
CA GLY A 436 14.33 -15.35 -10.31
C GLY A 436 15.01 -15.02 -8.99
N ILE A 437 15.62 -16.01 -8.32
CA ILE A 437 16.46 -15.80 -7.13
C ILE A 437 17.65 -14.91 -7.44
N ALA A 438 18.31 -15.12 -8.57
CA ALA A 438 19.47 -14.32 -8.99
C ALA A 438 19.08 -12.86 -9.26
N VAL A 439 17.96 -12.64 -9.94
CA VAL A 439 17.36 -11.31 -10.17
C VAL A 439 17.02 -10.64 -8.84
N ALA A 440 16.38 -11.36 -7.94
CA ALA A 440 16.04 -10.87 -6.60
C ALA A 440 17.29 -10.39 -5.84
N CYS A 441 18.33 -11.21 -5.75
CA CYS A 441 19.59 -10.85 -5.08
C CYS A 441 20.25 -9.61 -5.69
N LYS A 442 20.25 -9.50 -7.02
CA LYS A 442 20.83 -8.34 -7.72
C LYS A 442 20.03 -7.06 -7.50
N SER A 443 18.72 -7.17 -7.33
CA SER A 443 17.81 -6.02 -7.20
C SER A 443 17.95 -5.25 -5.88
N VAL A 444 18.49 -5.86 -4.83
CA VAL A 444 18.56 -5.29 -3.47
C VAL A 444 19.60 -4.18 -3.33
N LEU A 445 20.78 -4.36 -3.95
CA LEU A 445 21.97 -3.54 -3.64
C LEU A 445 21.74 -2.04 -3.92
N THR A 446 21.21 -1.71 -5.08
CA THR A 446 21.06 -0.31 -5.51
C THR A 446 20.05 0.47 -4.67
N PRO A 447 18.83 -0.05 -4.38
CA PRO A 447 17.91 0.62 -3.45
C PRO A 447 18.48 0.82 -2.06
N VAL A 448 19.18 -0.18 -1.50
CA VAL A 448 19.80 -0.08 -0.17
C VAL A 448 20.90 1.01 -0.14
N ILE A 449 21.70 1.12 -1.20
CA ILE A 449 22.70 2.22 -1.32
C ILE A 449 21.99 3.58 -1.35
N ILE A 450 20.90 3.72 -2.12
CA ILE A 450 20.14 4.99 -2.19
C ILE A 450 19.59 5.36 -0.82
N ILE A 451 18.98 4.42 -0.11
CA ILE A 451 18.46 4.62 1.24
C ILE A 451 19.60 5.07 2.17
N GLY A 452 20.71 4.33 2.20
CA GLY A 452 21.84 4.63 3.09
C GLY A 452 22.48 5.96 2.80
N VAL A 453 22.77 6.30 1.54
CA VAL A 453 23.36 7.58 1.15
C VAL A 453 22.40 8.73 1.50
N SER A 454 21.12 8.59 1.22
CA SER A 454 20.13 9.62 1.53
C SER A 454 20.00 9.87 3.03
N MET A 455 20.04 8.82 3.85
CA MET A 455 20.06 8.95 5.31
C MET A 455 21.33 9.68 5.81
N LEU A 456 22.50 9.30 5.29
CA LEU A 456 23.76 9.93 5.66
C LEU A 456 23.80 11.42 5.29
N VAL A 457 23.35 11.76 4.07
CA VAL A 457 23.30 13.16 3.62
C VAL A 457 22.27 13.95 4.41
N SER A 458 21.08 13.41 4.65
CA SER A 458 20.04 14.08 5.45
C SER A 458 20.50 14.32 6.89
N ASN A 459 21.19 13.34 7.49
CA ASN A 459 21.81 13.51 8.81
C ASN A 459 22.91 14.57 8.80
N ALA A 460 23.73 14.63 7.77
CA ALA A 460 24.75 15.64 7.62
C ALA A 460 24.17 17.06 7.47
N LEU A 461 22.96 17.23 6.94
CA LEU A 461 22.28 18.50 6.72
C LEU A 461 21.59 19.05 7.97
N CYS A 462 20.87 18.21 8.71
CA CYS A 462 20.01 18.63 9.82
C CYS A 462 20.12 17.71 11.05
N GLY A 463 21.19 16.93 11.19
CA GLY A 463 21.29 15.93 12.24
C GLY A 463 20.20 14.84 12.06
N THR A 464 19.89 14.14 13.13
CA THR A 464 18.89 13.06 13.14
C THR A 464 17.49 13.51 12.71
N TYR A 465 17.15 14.79 12.95
CA TYR A 465 15.91 15.40 12.45
C TYR A 465 15.82 15.37 10.91
N GLY A 466 16.96 15.51 10.21
CA GLY A 466 17.01 15.41 8.75
C GLY A 466 16.58 14.08 8.20
N ILE A 467 16.93 12.98 8.87
CA ILE A 467 16.49 11.61 8.47
C ILE A 467 14.97 11.50 8.55
N ALA A 468 14.38 11.97 9.65
CA ALA A 468 12.93 11.94 9.83
C ALA A 468 12.19 12.85 8.82
N ILE A 469 12.73 14.02 8.50
CA ILE A 469 12.17 14.92 7.47
C ILE A 469 12.29 14.30 6.07
N ALA A 470 13.36 13.60 5.76
CA ALA A 470 13.50 12.88 4.49
C ALA A 470 12.39 11.80 4.37
N ALA A 471 12.10 11.08 5.46
CA ALA A 471 10.98 10.13 5.51
C ALA A 471 9.62 10.83 5.26
N VAL A 472 9.36 11.99 5.90
CA VAL A 472 8.14 12.77 5.63
C VAL A 472 8.10 13.24 4.17
N GLY A 473 9.23 13.66 3.60
CA GLY A 473 9.33 14.02 2.19
C GLY A 473 8.93 12.87 1.28
N MET A 474 9.44 11.67 1.54
CA MET A 474 9.15 10.44 0.78
C MET A 474 7.67 10.08 0.78
N LEU A 475 7.00 10.20 1.94
CA LEU A 475 5.59 9.91 2.12
C LEU A 475 4.64 11.07 1.82
N SER A 476 5.16 12.27 1.55
CA SER A 476 4.33 13.46 1.40
C SER A 476 3.28 13.33 0.28
N PHE A 477 3.58 12.65 -0.82
CA PHE A 477 2.66 12.43 -1.93
C PHE A 477 2.08 11.00 -1.97
N VAL A 478 2.09 10.29 -0.84
CA VAL A 478 1.61 8.92 -0.70
C VAL A 478 0.18 8.72 -1.22
N GLY A 479 -0.69 9.72 -1.07
CA GLY A 479 -2.06 9.61 -1.58
C GLY A 479 -2.13 9.45 -3.11
N THR A 480 -1.19 10.04 -3.86
CA THR A 480 -1.07 9.82 -5.30
C THR A 480 -0.62 8.38 -5.58
N THR A 481 0.39 7.91 -4.86
CA THR A 481 0.89 6.53 -4.98
C THR A 481 -0.22 5.52 -4.66
N VAL A 482 -0.97 5.71 -3.56
CA VAL A 482 -2.10 4.84 -3.18
C VAL A 482 -3.23 4.87 -4.22
N SER A 483 -3.50 6.03 -4.83
CA SER A 483 -4.52 6.11 -5.91
C SER A 483 -4.14 5.26 -7.12
N ILE A 484 -2.85 5.23 -7.44
CA ILE A 484 -2.28 4.47 -8.55
C ILE A 484 -2.15 2.99 -8.17
N ASP A 485 -1.78 2.70 -6.94
CA ASP A 485 -1.63 1.34 -6.43
C ASP A 485 -2.99 0.62 -6.39
N ALA A 486 -4.04 1.28 -5.88
CA ALA A 486 -5.40 0.75 -5.89
C ALA A 486 -6.02 0.64 -7.30
N PHE A 487 -5.44 1.28 -8.32
CA PHE A 487 -5.83 1.10 -9.71
C PHE A 487 -5.51 -0.32 -10.19
N GLY A 488 -4.37 -0.92 -9.77
CA GLY A 488 -3.95 -2.27 -10.16
C GLY A 488 -5.03 -3.33 -9.87
N PRO A 489 -5.38 -3.58 -8.60
CA PRO A 489 -6.40 -4.57 -8.26
C PRO A 489 -7.81 -4.25 -8.81
N ILE A 490 -8.11 -2.98 -9.10
CA ILE A 490 -9.36 -2.63 -9.80
C ILE A 490 -9.31 -3.07 -11.27
N ALA A 491 -8.16 -2.96 -11.92
CA ALA A 491 -7.98 -3.35 -13.33
C ALA A 491 -7.93 -4.88 -13.45
N ASP A 492 -7.23 -5.56 -12.56
CA ASP A 492 -7.13 -7.00 -12.46
C ASP A 492 -8.52 -7.64 -12.24
N ASN A 493 -9.20 -7.25 -11.20
CA ASN A 493 -10.58 -7.67 -10.94
C ASN A 493 -11.56 -7.33 -12.10
N ALA A 494 -11.31 -6.26 -12.85
CA ALA A 494 -12.11 -5.97 -14.04
C ALA A 494 -11.89 -7.00 -15.14
N GLY A 495 -10.66 -7.52 -15.28
CA GLY A 495 -10.32 -8.63 -16.15
C GLY A 495 -11.00 -9.93 -15.73
N GLY A 496 -10.90 -10.29 -14.45
CA GLY A 496 -11.54 -11.48 -13.89
C GLY A 496 -13.07 -11.45 -14.02
N ILE A 497 -13.71 -10.30 -13.82
CA ILE A 497 -15.14 -10.13 -14.07
C ILE A 497 -15.45 -10.32 -15.58
N ALA A 498 -14.61 -9.80 -16.48
CA ALA A 498 -14.81 -9.98 -17.92
C ALA A 498 -14.76 -11.45 -18.31
N GLU A 499 -13.79 -12.21 -17.81
CA GLU A 499 -13.63 -13.64 -18.07
C GLU A 499 -14.74 -14.46 -17.44
N SER A 500 -15.04 -14.27 -16.15
CA SER A 500 -16.11 -15.01 -15.45
C SER A 500 -17.50 -14.75 -16.01
N CYS A 501 -17.70 -13.61 -16.70
CA CYS A 501 -18.95 -13.28 -17.40
C CYS A 501 -18.94 -13.68 -18.87
N GLY A 502 -17.88 -14.25 -19.42
CA GLY A 502 -17.76 -14.66 -20.82
C GLY A 502 -17.89 -13.50 -21.79
N LEU A 503 -17.32 -12.33 -21.46
CA LEU A 503 -17.34 -11.15 -22.32
C LEU A 503 -16.41 -11.35 -23.54
N PRO A 504 -16.63 -10.59 -24.64
CA PRO A 504 -15.78 -10.65 -25.84
C PRO A 504 -14.29 -10.41 -25.53
N GLU A 505 -13.41 -11.06 -26.30
CA GLU A 505 -11.95 -11.03 -26.13
C GLU A 505 -11.40 -9.59 -26.19
N GLU A 506 -11.98 -8.71 -26.99
CA GLU A 506 -11.57 -7.31 -27.08
C GLU A 506 -11.73 -6.54 -25.75
N VAL A 507 -12.65 -6.97 -24.88
CA VAL A 507 -12.81 -6.41 -23.53
C VAL A 507 -11.66 -6.87 -22.65
N ARG A 508 -11.29 -8.15 -22.76
CA ARG A 508 -10.18 -8.74 -22.02
C ARG A 508 -8.85 -8.10 -22.44
N GLU A 509 -8.60 -7.90 -23.71
CA GLU A 509 -7.39 -7.20 -24.20
C GLU A 509 -7.20 -5.83 -23.56
N ILE A 510 -8.27 -5.05 -23.36
CA ILE A 510 -8.19 -3.74 -22.71
C ILE A 510 -7.89 -3.90 -21.21
N THR A 511 -8.58 -4.82 -20.54
CA THR A 511 -8.37 -5.03 -19.08
C THR A 511 -7.01 -5.60 -18.79
N ASP A 512 -6.50 -6.54 -19.59
CA ASP A 512 -5.16 -7.13 -19.46
C ASP A 512 -4.05 -6.09 -19.69
N GLN A 513 -4.25 -5.20 -20.67
CA GLN A 513 -3.33 -4.08 -20.86
C GLN A 513 -3.27 -3.16 -19.63
N LEU A 514 -4.39 -2.91 -18.98
CA LEU A 514 -4.44 -2.09 -17.76
C LEU A 514 -3.88 -2.84 -16.56
N ASP A 515 -4.12 -4.14 -16.46
CA ASP A 515 -3.58 -4.99 -15.40
C ASP A 515 -2.05 -5.08 -15.48
N ALA A 516 -1.46 -5.29 -16.66
CA ALA A 516 -0.01 -5.28 -16.83
C ALA A 516 0.64 -3.96 -16.38
N VAL A 517 -0.05 -2.83 -16.57
CA VAL A 517 0.37 -1.52 -16.03
C VAL A 517 0.15 -1.46 -14.53
N GLY A 518 -0.97 -1.99 -14.04
CA GLY A 518 -1.32 -2.10 -12.63
C GLY A 518 -0.24 -2.83 -11.84
N ASN A 519 0.21 -3.99 -12.31
CA ASN A 519 1.28 -4.78 -11.67
C ASN A 519 2.61 -4.04 -11.61
N THR A 520 3.00 -3.35 -12.68
CA THR A 520 4.23 -2.55 -12.68
C THR A 520 4.12 -1.38 -11.70
N THR A 521 2.98 -0.69 -11.66
CA THR A 521 2.77 0.43 -10.73
C THR A 521 2.63 -0.02 -9.28
N ALA A 522 2.01 -1.16 -9.02
CA ALA A 522 1.95 -1.78 -7.69
C ALA A 522 3.36 -2.16 -7.18
N ALA A 523 4.21 -2.73 -8.04
CA ALA A 523 5.60 -3.01 -7.67
C ALA A 523 6.37 -1.72 -7.32
N ILE A 524 6.19 -0.63 -8.09
CA ILE A 524 6.76 0.69 -7.78
C ILE A 524 6.22 1.22 -6.44
N GLY A 525 4.92 1.09 -6.19
CA GLY A 525 4.25 1.47 -4.94
C GLY A 525 4.83 0.72 -3.73
N LYS A 526 4.99 -0.59 -3.85
CA LYS A 526 5.63 -1.44 -2.82
C LYS A 526 7.09 -1.04 -2.57
N GLY A 527 7.87 -0.77 -3.62
CA GLY A 527 9.24 -0.26 -3.49
C GLY A 527 9.32 1.07 -2.72
N ASN A 528 8.39 1.98 -2.99
CA ASN A 528 8.28 3.26 -2.28
C ASN A 528 7.84 3.07 -0.81
N ALA A 529 6.91 2.15 -0.54
CA ALA A 529 6.46 1.81 0.81
C ALA A 529 7.61 1.26 1.66
N ILE A 530 8.37 0.28 1.13
CA ILE A 530 9.53 -0.32 1.80
C ILE A 530 10.60 0.75 2.08
N GLY A 531 10.92 1.59 1.10
CA GLY A 531 11.88 2.68 1.27
C GLY A 531 11.46 3.66 2.39
N SER A 532 10.19 4.08 2.39
CA SER A 532 9.66 5.01 3.39
C SER A 532 9.60 4.39 4.80
N ALA A 533 9.26 3.11 4.90
CA ALA A 533 9.28 2.39 6.17
C ALA A 533 10.69 2.23 6.72
N ALA A 534 11.68 2.01 5.86
CA ALA A 534 13.08 1.99 6.25
C ALA A 534 13.49 3.31 6.95
N PHE A 535 13.16 4.45 6.34
CA PHE A 535 13.44 5.76 6.93
C PHE A 535 12.66 6.00 8.22
N ALA A 536 11.37 5.64 8.26
CA ALA A 536 10.52 5.79 9.43
C ALA A 536 11.02 4.92 10.60
N ALA A 537 11.34 3.65 10.35
CA ALA A 537 11.84 2.73 11.36
C ALA A 537 13.18 3.19 11.93
N VAL A 538 14.13 3.63 11.08
CA VAL A 538 15.41 4.19 11.54
C VAL A 538 15.19 5.46 12.36
N ALA A 539 14.30 6.36 11.96
CA ALA A 539 13.97 7.56 12.73
C ALA A 539 13.32 7.21 14.09
N LEU A 540 12.46 6.19 14.15
CA LEU A 540 11.89 5.69 15.39
C LEU A 540 12.95 5.04 16.30
N ILE A 541 13.92 4.29 15.75
CA ILE A 541 15.05 3.75 16.52
C ILE A 541 15.89 4.89 17.12
N ILE A 542 16.18 5.93 16.33
CA ILE A 542 16.90 7.12 16.81
C ILE A 542 16.12 7.78 17.95
N SER A 543 14.81 7.93 17.81
CA SER A 543 13.95 8.44 18.88
C SER A 543 13.99 7.56 20.12
N TYR A 544 13.97 6.24 19.94
CA TYR A 544 14.07 5.27 21.03
C TYR A 544 15.38 5.45 21.80
N ILE A 545 16.51 5.52 21.10
CA ILE A 545 17.84 5.77 21.71
C ILE A 545 17.84 7.11 22.46
N GLY A 546 17.30 8.17 21.89
CA GLY A 546 17.21 9.51 22.51
C GLY A 546 16.30 9.59 23.75
N SER A 547 15.49 8.56 24.00
CA SER A 547 14.63 8.49 25.19
C SER A 547 15.35 8.11 26.48
N TYR A 548 16.61 7.69 26.40
CA TYR A 548 17.41 7.31 27.58
C TYR A 548 18.30 8.42 28.10
N PRO A 549 18.44 8.55 29.45
CA PRO A 549 19.22 9.60 30.08
C PRO A 549 20.74 9.50 29.94
N ALA A 550 21.25 8.38 29.47
CA ALA A 550 22.70 8.10 29.56
C ALA A 550 23.22 7.22 28.42
N ALA A 551 23.49 7.86 27.29
CA ALA A 551 24.38 7.29 26.28
C ALA A 551 25.84 7.79 26.44
N ASP A 552 26.23 8.26 27.63
CA ASP A 552 27.52 8.95 27.82
C ASP A 552 28.75 8.05 27.80
N HIS A 553 28.60 6.73 27.94
CA HIS A 553 29.73 5.79 27.92
C HIS A 553 29.43 4.51 27.16
N ILE A 554 30.06 4.34 25.99
CA ILE A 554 30.08 3.03 25.29
C ILE A 554 30.98 2.08 26.10
N THR A 555 30.38 1.16 26.83
CA THR A 555 31.08 0.08 27.55
C THR A 555 31.16 -1.19 26.70
N THR A 556 32.11 -2.04 26.97
CA THR A 556 32.21 -3.35 26.29
C THR A 556 30.94 -4.21 26.50
N GLY A 557 30.33 -4.14 27.68
CA GLY A 557 29.08 -4.84 28.01
C GLY A 557 27.90 -4.32 27.14
N LEU A 558 27.80 -3.01 26.96
CA LEU A 558 26.81 -2.39 26.05
C LEU A 558 26.94 -2.93 24.62
N ILE A 559 28.18 -3.01 24.09
CA ILE A 559 28.44 -3.52 22.74
C ILE A 559 27.98 -4.99 22.62
N VAL A 560 28.25 -5.84 23.63
CA VAL A 560 27.82 -7.25 23.62
C VAL A 560 26.28 -7.35 23.60
N SER A 561 25.58 -6.58 24.43
CA SER A 561 24.10 -6.56 24.47
C SER A 561 23.52 -6.14 23.11
N VAL A 562 24.05 -5.08 22.50
CA VAL A 562 23.62 -4.61 21.18
C VAL A 562 23.89 -5.65 20.09
N LEU A 563 25.06 -6.30 20.08
CA LEU A 563 25.38 -7.35 19.10
C LEU A 563 24.50 -8.59 19.24
N VAL A 564 24.24 -9.03 20.48
CA VAL A 564 23.31 -10.14 20.75
C VAL A 564 21.89 -9.75 20.26
N GLY A 565 21.44 -8.55 20.61
CA GLY A 565 20.16 -8.01 20.14
C GLY A 565 20.06 -8.00 18.61
N LEU A 566 21.11 -7.54 17.92
CA LEU A 566 21.15 -7.50 16.46
C LEU A 566 20.99 -8.90 15.84
N ILE A 567 21.70 -9.89 16.34
CA ILE A 567 21.57 -11.28 15.85
C ILE A 567 20.15 -11.80 16.09
N LEU A 568 19.59 -11.53 17.29
CA LEU A 568 18.22 -11.94 17.61
C LEU A 568 17.19 -11.22 16.71
N GLY A 569 17.37 -9.95 16.43
CA GLY A 569 16.49 -9.20 15.51
C GLY A 569 16.49 -9.76 14.08
N CYS A 570 17.67 -10.07 13.55
CA CYS A 570 17.79 -10.77 12.26
C CYS A 570 17.06 -12.12 12.28
N ALA A 571 17.24 -12.90 13.35
CA ALA A 571 16.62 -14.22 13.48
C ALA A 571 15.10 -14.15 13.61
N VAL A 572 14.56 -13.15 14.32
CA VAL A 572 13.12 -12.91 14.47
C VAL A 572 12.47 -12.63 13.10
N GLU A 573 13.07 -11.77 12.27
CA GLU A 573 12.51 -11.46 10.95
C GLU A 573 12.59 -12.63 9.98
N ILE A 574 13.67 -13.41 9.99
CA ILE A 574 13.76 -14.64 9.16
C ILE A 574 12.74 -15.68 9.62
N TYR A 575 12.54 -15.83 10.94
CA TYR A 575 11.50 -16.72 11.48
C TYR A 575 10.10 -16.24 11.11
N PHE A 576 9.85 -14.92 11.13
CA PHE A 576 8.61 -14.29 10.71
C PHE A 576 8.28 -14.63 9.25
N ILE A 577 9.26 -14.52 8.33
CA ILE A 577 9.13 -14.94 6.93
C ILE A 577 8.69 -16.40 6.83
N GLY A 578 9.36 -17.29 7.52
CA GLY A 578 9.06 -18.72 7.51
C GLY A 578 7.65 -19.05 8.00
N VAL A 579 7.20 -18.35 9.06
CA VAL A 579 5.84 -18.52 9.60
C VAL A 579 4.79 -18.02 8.61
N LEU A 580 4.99 -16.86 8.00
CA LEU A 580 4.06 -16.31 6.98
C LEU A 580 3.93 -17.25 5.79
N THR A 581 5.05 -17.67 5.21
CA THR A 581 5.07 -18.58 4.04
C THR A 581 4.34 -19.88 4.35
N LYS A 582 4.66 -20.52 5.47
CA LYS A 582 4.02 -21.81 5.85
C LYS A 582 2.55 -21.68 6.19
N ASN A 583 2.14 -20.56 6.77
CA ASN A 583 0.74 -20.30 7.09
C ASN A 583 -0.10 -20.07 5.84
N THR A 584 0.42 -19.36 4.85
CA THR A 584 -0.24 -19.14 3.56
C THR A 584 -0.40 -20.46 2.79
N GLU A 585 0.66 -21.28 2.73
CA GLU A 585 0.63 -22.62 2.14
C GLU A 585 -0.48 -23.48 2.78
N ARG A 586 -0.52 -23.57 4.11
CA ARG A 586 -1.55 -24.34 4.83
C ARG A 586 -2.97 -23.82 4.62
N ALA A 587 -3.13 -22.50 4.45
CA ALA A 587 -4.42 -21.92 4.12
C ALA A 587 -4.84 -22.30 2.70
N ALA A 588 -3.89 -22.29 1.75
CA ALA A 588 -4.09 -22.67 0.36
C ALA A 588 -4.47 -24.16 0.23
N GLU A 589 -3.78 -25.06 0.95
CA GLU A 589 -4.11 -26.50 0.96
C GLU A 589 -5.59 -26.73 1.32
N LYS A 590 -6.09 -26.08 2.38
CA LYS A 590 -7.49 -26.23 2.80
C LYS A 590 -8.49 -25.68 1.80
N LEU A 591 -8.14 -24.57 1.13
CA LEU A 591 -8.99 -24.01 0.07
C LEU A 591 -8.98 -24.88 -1.18
N ALA A 592 -7.83 -25.45 -1.53
CA ALA A 592 -7.71 -26.41 -2.63
C ALA A 592 -8.57 -27.65 -2.41
N ASP A 593 -8.56 -28.21 -1.17
CA ASP A 593 -9.43 -29.32 -0.79
C ASP A 593 -10.92 -28.97 -0.96
N GLU A 594 -11.32 -27.75 -0.57
CA GLU A 594 -12.69 -27.28 -0.72
C GLU A 594 -13.06 -27.06 -2.19
N ALA A 595 -12.17 -26.50 -3.00
CA ALA A 595 -12.38 -26.32 -4.43
C ALA A 595 -12.55 -27.66 -5.14
N GLU A 596 -11.67 -28.62 -4.85
CA GLU A 596 -11.73 -29.98 -5.40
C GLU A 596 -13.04 -30.67 -5.00
N ARG A 597 -13.46 -30.56 -3.73
CA ARG A 597 -14.74 -31.09 -3.25
C ARG A 597 -15.92 -30.53 -4.03
N GLN A 598 -15.94 -29.23 -4.30
CA GLN A 598 -17.05 -28.57 -5.00
C GLN A 598 -17.05 -28.85 -6.50
N LEU A 599 -15.89 -28.91 -7.15
CA LEU A 599 -15.80 -29.30 -8.57
C LEU A 599 -16.32 -30.71 -8.83
N ASN A 600 -16.13 -31.62 -7.87
CA ASN A 600 -16.62 -32.96 -7.94
C ASN A 600 -18.15 -33.10 -7.65
N LEU A 601 -18.84 -31.98 -7.33
CA LEU A 601 -20.31 -32.04 -7.19
C LEU A 601 -20.98 -32.18 -8.56
N PRO A 602 -22.04 -33.03 -8.66
CA PRO A 602 -22.77 -33.20 -9.91
C PRO A 602 -23.27 -31.86 -10.47
N GLY A 603 -23.01 -31.63 -11.74
CA GLY A 603 -23.47 -30.47 -12.48
C GLY A 603 -22.55 -29.24 -12.43
N VAL A 604 -21.50 -29.21 -11.60
CA VAL A 604 -20.59 -28.09 -11.53
C VAL A 604 -19.66 -28.08 -12.76
N MET A 605 -18.99 -29.18 -13.05
CA MET A 605 -18.13 -29.29 -14.24
C MET A 605 -18.90 -29.11 -15.53
N GLU A 606 -20.15 -29.57 -15.59
CA GLU A 606 -21.05 -29.46 -16.74
C GLU A 606 -21.73 -28.07 -16.86
N LYS A 607 -21.41 -27.13 -16.01
CA LYS A 607 -22.02 -25.77 -15.96
C LYS A 607 -23.56 -25.76 -15.76
N THR A 608 -24.14 -26.82 -15.25
CA THR A 608 -25.57 -26.88 -14.95
C THR A 608 -25.91 -26.43 -13.53
N ARG A 609 -24.91 -26.34 -12.67
CA ARG A 609 -25.00 -25.85 -11.29
C ARG A 609 -23.81 -24.95 -10.97
N LEU A 610 -24.07 -23.82 -10.34
CA LEU A 610 -23.00 -22.98 -9.77
C LEU A 610 -22.52 -23.58 -8.43
N PRO A 611 -21.21 -23.47 -8.14
CA PRO A 611 -20.68 -23.86 -6.85
C PRO A 611 -21.11 -22.88 -5.74
N ASN A 612 -20.86 -23.25 -4.48
CA ASN A 612 -21.16 -22.38 -3.32
C ASN A 612 -19.95 -21.52 -2.96
N TYR A 613 -19.85 -20.36 -3.55
CA TYR A 613 -18.76 -19.41 -3.29
C TYR A 613 -18.66 -19.01 -1.80
N ASN A 614 -19.79 -18.92 -1.07
CA ASN A 614 -19.77 -18.46 0.32
C ASN A 614 -18.97 -19.39 1.23
N GLU A 615 -18.99 -20.71 1.00
CA GLU A 615 -18.21 -21.68 1.78
C GLU A 615 -16.70 -21.41 1.64
N ALA A 616 -16.22 -21.21 0.42
CA ALA A 616 -14.80 -20.89 0.17
C ALA A 616 -14.41 -19.53 0.76
N ILE A 617 -15.25 -18.50 0.59
CA ILE A 617 -15.02 -17.16 1.14
C ILE A 617 -14.93 -17.19 2.67
N GLU A 618 -15.84 -17.92 3.33
CA GLU A 618 -15.83 -18.04 4.78
C GLU A 618 -14.61 -18.81 5.29
N LEU A 619 -14.26 -19.91 4.61
CA LEU A 619 -13.09 -20.72 4.94
C LEU A 619 -11.79 -19.92 4.78
N ALA A 620 -11.66 -19.15 3.68
CA ALA A 620 -10.52 -18.27 3.46
C ALA A 620 -10.37 -17.23 4.57
N ALA A 621 -11.48 -16.57 4.95
CA ALA A 621 -11.48 -15.57 6.01
C ALA A 621 -11.11 -16.16 7.38
N ASP A 622 -11.66 -17.31 7.74
CA ASP A 622 -11.37 -17.97 9.01
C ASP A 622 -9.91 -18.44 9.10
N ASN A 623 -9.38 -19.01 8.01
CA ASN A 623 -7.98 -19.40 7.93
C ASN A 623 -7.05 -18.18 8.05
N ALA A 624 -7.33 -17.10 7.31
CA ALA A 624 -6.54 -15.89 7.35
C ALA A 624 -6.44 -15.30 8.76
N LEU A 625 -7.58 -15.18 9.45
CA LEU A 625 -7.62 -14.66 10.83
C LEU A 625 -6.96 -15.59 11.85
N HIS A 626 -7.04 -16.90 11.63
CA HIS A 626 -6.35 -17.86 12.50
C HIS A 626 -4.81 -17.81 12.34
N TYR A 627 -4.34 -17.80 11.10
CA TYR A 627 -2.91 -17.87 10.79
C TYR A 627 -2.16 -16.55 11.00
N MET A 628 -2.85 -15.40 11.06
CA MET A 628 -2.21 -14.11 11.36
C MET A 628 -1.78 -13.97 12.82
N LEU A 629 -2.30 -14.77 13.76
CA LEU A 629 -2.07 -14.58 15.20
C LEU A 629 -0.58 -14.69 15.58
N VAL A 630 0.12 -15.71 15.12
CA VAL A 630 1.53 -15.93 15.47
C VAL A 630 2.43 -14.82 14.95
N PRO A 631 2.38 -14.42 13.64
CA PRO A 631 3.14 -13.28 13.13
C PRO A 631 2.88 -11.98 13.91
N SER A 632 1.60 -11.68 14.17
CA SER A 632 1.23 -10.44 14.89
C SER A 632 1.75 -10.42 16.33
N ILE A 633 1.65 -11.54 17.04
CA ILE A 633 2.21 -11.66 18.40
C ILE A 633 3.73 -11.52 18.37
N LEU A 634 4.41 -12.12 17.39
CA LEU A 634 5.85 -12.03 17.26
C LEU A 634 6.33 -10.59 17.13
N SER A 635 5.70 -9.79 16.25
CA SER A 635 6.06 -8.38 16.05
C SER A 635 5.85 -7.51 17.29
N VAL A 636 4.77 -7.75 18.05
CA VAL A 636 4.46 -6.96 19.26
C VAL A 636 5.26 -7.44 20.48
N ALA A 637 5.39 -8.75 20.67
CA ALA A 637 5.98 -9.33 21.88
C ALA A 637 7.51 -9.33 21.87
N SER A 638 8.17 -9.41 20.70
CA SER A 638 9.64 -9.51 20.65
C SER A 638 10.37 -8.40 21.41
N PRO A 639 10.07 -7.10 21.22
CA PRO A 639 10.74 -6.05 21.97
C PRO A 639 10.41 -6.10 23.47
N ILE A 640 9.22 -6.54 23.86
CA ILE A 640 8.78 -6.62 25.24
C ILE A 640 9.52 -7.76 25.97
N VAL A 641 9.57 -8.93 25.34
CA VAL A 641 10.22 -10.13 25.89
C VAL A 641 11.72 -9.94 26.05
N LEU A 642 12.36 -9.17 25.19
CA LEU A 642 13.78 -8.85 25.31
C LEU A 642 14.02 -7.63 26.20
N GLY A 643 13.18 -6.59 26.11
CA GLY A 643 13.42 -5.33 26.81
C GLY A 643 13.21 -5.41 28.33
N ILE A 644 12.19 -6.14 28.78
CA ILE A 644 11.92 -6.26 30.25
C ILE A 644 13.06 -6.98 31.01
N PRO A 645 13.54 -8.16 30.60
CA PRO A 645 14.56 -8.88 31.34
C PRO A 645 16.00 -8.43 31.05
N PHE A 646 16.29 -7.97 29.84
CA PHE A 646 17.65 -7.65 29.38
C PHE A 646 17.94 -6.14 29.23
N GLY A 647 16.91 -5.30 29.33
CA GLY A 647 17.04 -3.85 29.28
C GLY A 647 17.01 -3.25 27.86
N PRO A 648 17.21 -1.92 27.76
CA PRO A 648 17.02 -1.19 26.50
C PRO A 648 18.07 -1.47 25.43
N ASP A 649 19.29 -1.81 25.82
CA ASP A 649 20.44 -1.93 24.90
C ASP A 649 20.26 -3.11 23.93
N ILE A 650 19.74 -4.22 24.41
CA ILE A 650 19.46 -5.39 23.57
C ILE A 650 18.34 -5.08 22.58
N VAL A 651 17.37 -4.25 22.96
CA VAL A 651 16.28 -3.81 22.08
C VAL A 651 16.79 -2.90 20.96
N ILE A 652 17.78 -2.04 21.25
CA ILE A 652 18.46 -1.24 20.21
C ILE A 652 19.06 -2.16 19.15
N GLY A 653 19.82 -3.16 19.60
CA GLY A 653 20.40 -4.16 18.70
C GLY A 653 19.34 -4.93 17.92
N MET A 654 18.31 -5.42 18.62
CA MET A 654 17.21 -6.15 17.99
C MET A 654 16.52 -5.33 16.90
N LEU A 655 16.19 -4.08 17.17
CA LEU A 655 15.56 -3.20 16.16
C LEU A 655 16.49 -2.95 14.97
N ALA A 656 17.80 -2.75 15.22
CA ALA A 656 18.77 -2.57 14.14
C ALA A 656 18.88 -3.82 13.25
N GLY A 657 18.92 -5.01 13.85
CA GLY A 657 18.95 -6.28 13.14
C GLY A 657 17.65 -6.57 12.38
N ALA A 658 16.51 -6.34 13.03
CA ALA A 658 15.19 -6.52 12.41
C ALA A 658 15.02 -5.58 11.21
N VAL A 659 15.27 -4.29 11.37
CA VAL A 659 15.14 -3.30 10.30
C VAL A 659 16.08 -3.58 9.13
N GLY A 660 17.35 -3.91 9.41
CA GLY A 660 18.33 -4.26 8.39
C GLY A 660 17.90 -5.48 7.58
N THR A 661 17.46 -6.54 8.25
CA THR A 661 17.00 -7.77 7.60
C THR A 661 15.71 -7.54 6.82
N ALA A 662 14.73 -6.85 7.41
CA ALA A 662 13.44 -6.62 6.78
C ALA A 662 13.56 -5.76 5.53
N ILE A 663 14.37 -4.68 5.52
CA ILE A 663 14.59 -3.86 4.32
C ILE A 663 15.15 -4.69 3.18
N VAL A 664 16.19 -5.48 3.45
CA VAL A 664 16.85 -6.33 2.45
C VAL A 664 15.88 -7.37 1.93
N MET A 665 15.20 -8.07 2.83
CA MET A 665 14.28 -9.16 2.46
C MET A 665 12.98 -8.65 1.84
N ALA A 666 12.46 -7.49 2.24
CA ALA A 666 11.28 -6.91 1.61
C ALA A 666 11.55 -6.50 0.15
N ILE A 667 12.68 -5.84 -0.13
CA ILE A 667 13.08 -5.51 -1.50
C ILE A 667 13.31 -6.79 -2.32
N TYR A 668 14.00 -7.77 -1.74
CA TYR A 668 14.24 -9.07 -2.36
C TYR A 668 12.92 -9.74 -2.77
N ASN A 669 11.99 -9.88 -1.84
CA ASN A 669 10.73 -10.59 -2.08
C ASN A 669 9.79 -9.80 -3.02
N ALA A 670 9.69 -8.48 -2.86
CA ALA A 670 8.85 -7.65 -3.72
C ALA A 670 9.30 -7.70 -5.20
N ASN A 671 10.60 -7.56 -5.44
CA ASN A 671 11.15 -7.55 -6.80
C ASN A 671 11.14 -8.94 -7.43
N ALA A 672 11.45 -10.00 -6.66
CA ALA A 672 11.37 -11.36 -7.17
C ALA A 672 9.95 -11.72 -7.59
N GLY A 673 8.98 -11.48 -6.69
CA GLY A 673 7.59 -11.84 -6.97
C GLY A 673 7.01 -11.06 -8.15
N GLY A 674 7.25 -9.75 -8.22
CA GLY A 674 6.83 -8.95 -9.38
C GLY A 674 7.50 -9.35 -10.69
N ALA A 675 8.74 -9.85 -10.63
CA ALA A 675 9.44 -10.33 -11.83
C ALA A 675 8.92 -11.69 -12.30
N PHE A 676 8.57 -12.61 -11.39
CA PHE A 676 7.95 -13.89 -11.72
C PHE A 676 6.59 -13.72 -12.37
N ASP A 677 5.70 -12.91 -11.76
CA ASP A 677 4.38 -12.61 -12.29
C ASP A 677 4.47 -12.01 -13.72
N ASN A 678 5.30 -10.99 -13.90
CA ASN A 678 5.45 -10.37 -15.21
C ASN A 678 6.20 -11.27 -16.23
N ALA A 679 6.96 -12.26 -15.80
CA ALA A 679 7.52 -13.28 -16.70
C ALA A 679 6.42 -14.22 -17.22
N LYS A 680 5.45 -14.62 -16.36
CA LYS A 680 4.25 -15.37 -16.78
C LYS A 680 3.45 -14.56 -17.80
N LYS A 681 3.12 -13.30 -17.47
CA LYS A 681 2.37 -12.39 -18.35
C LYS A 681 3.06 -12.14 -19.69
N LEU A 682 4.40 -12.04 -19.71
CA LEU A 682 5.17 -11.92 -20.94
C LEU A 682 4.96 -13.12 -21.89
N ILE A 683 4.88 -14.34 -21.34
CA ILE A 683 4.58 -15.56 -22.10
C ILE A 683 3.13 -15.56 -22.58
N GLU A 684 2.16 -15.18 -21.72
CA GLU A 684 0.74 -15.11 -22.04
C GLU A 684 0.43 -14.10 -23.13
N MET A 685 1.12 -12.97 -23.15
CA MET A 685 1.04 -11.96 -24.22
C MET A 685 1.70 -12.42 -25.56
N GLY A 686 2.25 -13.63 -25.61
CA GLY A 686 2.92 -14.15 -26.81
C GLY A 686 4.26 -13.48 -27.15
N LEU A 687 4.86 -12.75 -26.20
CA LEU A 687 6.14 -12.06 -26.41
C LEU A 687 7.35 -13.01 -26.34
N LEU A 688 7.18 -14.24 -25.87
CA LEU A 688 8.21 -15.29 -25.92
C LEU A 688 8.00 -16.17 -27.18
N SER A 689 8.79 -15.90 -28.22
CA SER A 689 8.67 -16.58 -29.52
C SER A 689 8.69 -18.11 -29.41
N GLY A 690 7.69 -18.79 -29.99
CA GLY A 690 7.60 -20.25 -30.00
C GLY A 690 7.03 -20.91 -28.74
N HIS A 691 6.70 -20.13 -27.72
CA HIS A 691 6.20 -20.62 -26.43
C HIS A 691 4.92 -19.87 -26.01
N PRO A 692 3.77 -20.19 -26.61
CA PRO A 692 2.50 -19.50 -26.29
C PRO A 692 1.93 -19.94 -24.93
N LYS A 693 0.84 -19.30 -24.50
CA LYS A 693 0.00 -19.73 -23.38
C LYS A 693 -0.33 -21.23 -23.51
N GLY A 694 -0.22 -21.99 -22.43
CA GLY A 694 -0.41 -23.47 -22.43
C GLY A 694 0.84 -24.28 -22.80
N SER A 695 1.97 -23.64 -23.17
CA SER A 695 3.24 -24.34 -23.42
C SER A 695 3.90 -24.83 -22.11
N PRO A 696 4.89 -25.77 -22.19
CA PRO A 696 5.68 -26.15 -21.00
C PRO A 696 6.36 -24.98 -20.31
N ALA A 697 6.82 -23.96 -21.06
CA ALA A 697 7.40 -22.75 -20.51
C ALA A 697 6.36 -21.93 -19.72
N HIS A 698 5.11 -21.86 -20.21
CA HIS A 698 4.01 -21.24 -19.47
C HIS A 698 3.73 -21.98 -18.17
N SER A 699 3.67 -23.33 -18.18
CA SER A 699 3.47 -24.13 -16.96
C SER A 699 4.59 -23.91 -15.93
N ALA A 700 5.85 -23.79 -16.38
CA ALA A 700 6.97 -23.44 -15.50
C ALA A 700 6.83 -22.04 -14.93
N ALA A 701 6.35 -21.07 -15.73
CA ALA A 701 6.14 -19.70 -15.29
C ALA A 701 5.01 -19.58 -14.24
N ILE A 702 3.94 -20.36 -14.33
CA ILE A 702 2.89 -20.45 -13.30
C ILE A 702 3.48 -20.89 -11.96
N VAL A 703 4.40 -21.87 -11.94
CA VAL A 703 5.05 -22.27 -10.68
C VAL A 703 5.88 -21.13 -10.09
N GLY A 704 6.59 -20.39 -10.94
CA GLY A 704 7.34 -19.19 -10.50
C GLY A 704 6.45 -18.11 -9.93
N ASP A 705 5.33 -17.84 -10.57
CA ASP A 705 4.34 -16.87 -10.13
C ASP A 705 3.72 -17.26 -8.78
N THR A 706 3.28 -18.50 -8.62
CA THR A 706 2.77 -19.03 -7.34
C THR A 706 3.75 -18.84 -6.18
N ILE A 707 5.05 -19.03 -6.40
CA ILE A 707 6.10 -18.75 -5.40
C ILE A 707 6.23 -17.25 -5.20
N GLY A 708 6.26 -16.50 -6.29
CA GLY A 708 6.41 -15.05 -6.32
C GLY A 708 5.29 -14.32 -5.60
N ASP A 709 4.09 -14.81 -5.67
CA ASP A 709 2.91 -14.24 -5.01
C ASP A 709 3.04 -14.24 -3.49
N ILE A 710 3.45 -15.36 -2.89
CA ILE A 710 3.75 -15.39 -1.45
C ILE A 710 4.84 -14.36 -1.11
N MET A 711 5.86 -14.24 -1.98
CA MET A 711 6.99 -13.33 -1.75
C MET A 711 6.56 -11.86 -1.80
N LYS A 712 5.83 -11.44 -2.86
CA LYS A 712 5.52 -10.02 -3.09
C LYS A 712 4.34 -9.52 -2.25
N ASP A 713 3.30 -10.34 -2.05
CA ASP A 713 2.00 -9.90 -1.52
C ASP A 713 1.78 -10.30 -0.06
N VAL A 714 2.57 -11.26 0.47
CA VAL A 714 2.53 -11.66 1.88
C VAL A 714 3.81 -11.24 2.58
N VAL A 715 4.95 -11.79 2.18
CA VAL A 715 6.20 -11.63 2.93
C VAL A 715 6.73 -10.19 2.87
N ALA A 716 6.90 -9.63 1.67
CA ALA A 716 7.51 -8.32 1.49
C ALA A 716 6.78 -7.23 2.27
N VAL A 717 5.47 -7.19 2.16
CA VAL A 717 4.63 -6.16 2.76
C VAL A 717 4.40 -6.36 4.26
N CYS A 718 4.40 -7.61 4.75
CA CYS A 718 4.28 -7.89 6.18
C CYS A 718 5.57 -7.56 6.95
N LEU A 719 6.75 -7.69 6.33
CA LEU A 719 8.03 -7.26 6.90
C LEU A 719 8.04 -5.75 7.16
N ASP A 720 7.49 -4.98 6.25
CA ASP A 720 7.37 -3.53 6.35
C ASP A 720 6.58 -3.11 7.60
N ILE A 721 5.44 -3.75 7.84
CA ILE A 721 4.63 -3.51 9.05
C ILE A 721 5.28 -4.04 10.30
N SER A 722 5.94 -5.21 10.25
CA SER A 722 6.62 -5.81 11.40
C SER A 722 7.61 -4.84 12.04
N ILE A 723 8.51 -4.27 11.24
CA ILE A 723 9.55 -3.35 11.76
C ILE A 723 8.97 -2.05 12.32
N LYS A 724 7.93 -1.50 11.69
CA LYS A 724 7.27 -0.29 12.20
C LYS A 724 6.55 -0.56 13.52
N THR A 725 5.84 -1.68 13.60
CA THR A 725 5.16 -2.10 14.82
C THR A 725 6.15 -2.35 15.95
N MET A 726 7.24 -3.11 15.71
CA MET A 726 8.31 -3.32 16.69
C MET A 726 8.91 -2.00 17.18
N SER A 727 9.21 -1.07 16.26
CA SER A 727 9.80 0.23 16.58
C SER A 727 8.83 1.11 17.38
N THR A 728 7.54 1.12 17.03
CA THR A 728 6.52 1.88 17.75
C THR A 728 6.26 1.31 19.15
N VAL A 729 6.17 -0.01 19.30
CA VAL A 729 6.06 -0.69 20.58
C VAL A 729 7.28 -0.40 21.45
N SER A 730 8.48 -0.47 20.88
CA SER A 730 9.73 -0.17 21.61
C SER A 730 9.76 1.26 22.13
N ASN A 731 9.41 2.24 21.29
CA ASN A 731 9.30 3.64 21.71
C ASN A 731 8.28 3.82 22.83
N SER A 732 7.15 3.16 22.75
CA SER A 732 6.10 3.23 23.77
C SER A 732 6.52 2.63 25.10
N MET A 733 7.33 1.59 25.10
CA MET A 733 7.78 0.86 26.29
C MET A 733 9.18 1.26 26.77
N ALA A 734 9.81 2.26 26.16
CA ALA A 734 11.19 2.66 26.43
C ALA A 734 11.48 2.91 27.90
N MET A 735 10.62 3.67 28.59
CA MET A 735 10.78 3.95 30.02
C MET A 735 10.58 2.71 30.91
N LEU A 736 9.70 1.78 30.49
CA LEU A 736 9.49 0.53 31.20
C LEU A 736 10.74 -0.36 31.11
N PHE A 737 11.36 -0.45 29.93
CA PHE A 737 12.60 -1.21 29.73
C PHE A 737 13.76 -0.63 30.55
N TYR A 738 13.81 0.70 30.68
CA TYR A 738 14.82 1.39 31.48
C TYR A 738 14.63 1.15 33.00
N SER A 739 13.39 1.23 33.49
CA SER A 739 13.04 1.17 34.92
C SER A 739 12.76 -0.24 35.45
N SER A 740 12.81 -1.27 34.58
CA SER A 740 12.47 -2.63 34.98
C SER A 740 13.38 -3.15 36.11
N SER A 741 12.76 -3.61 37.18
CA SER A 741 13.44 -4.30 38.29
C SER A 741 13.74 -5.79 37.99
N LEU A 742 13.26 -6.29 36.85
CA LEU A 742 13.44 -7.66 36.42
C LEU A 742 14.71 -7.88 35.58
N ARG A 743 15.61 -6.89 35.56
CA ARG A 743 16.87 -7.02 34.82
C ARG A 743 17.68 -8.22 35.34
N LEU A 744 18.04 -9.11 34.41
CA LEU A 744 18.86 -10.27 34.69
C LEU A 744 20.36 -9.96 34.61
N PHE A 745 20.73 -8.89 33.87
CA PHE A 745 22.12 -8.45 33.65
C PHE A 745 22.26 -6.94 33.71
#